data_0db025011895f9ede77410cf9b404377
#
_entry.id   0db025011895f9ede77410cf9b404377
#
_cell.length_a   1.000
_cell.length_b   1.000
_cell.length_c   1.000
_cell.angle_alpha   90.00
_cell.angle_beta   90.00
_cell.angle_gamma   90.00
#
_symmetry.space_group_name_H-M   'P 1'
#
loop_
_entity.id
_entity.type
_entity.pdbx_description
1 polymer ?
#
loop_
_entity_poly.entity_id
_entity_poly.type
_entity_poly.pdbx_seq_one_letter_code
_entity_poly.pdbx_strand_id
1 'polypeptide(L)'
;MAQRRIRFRRVTLSVSLILCCCAAVAQAQTMPLTSGPVLPLYRALRSAGLDSQNIHKIREAAIDREDIHLWLNDGTIGFLQSVDGRITGAFFEGDGEVLIRPPDRMERASLGLFIGQGVLEEHFSSAYFRFNDDTAKELEPYLRPAEEPAAFVVRNNGNARSLAAMDAMRLAITFTSVSAATVPADQLQIPDRLLHARVASERLGTFDVYYDSRAPEQIIVGATSSSHNETYYDLWMSFPMASARKDAPSASRFHGPTGPSWTRDAFRVAKYTIHTTIDPTLSLSADAELIGTVTQGGARIVMFELSRYLQVKSVEMGGERLEVIQNETIEGSQLSRRGNDLVAVVFPNPLVQGTQLQLKFTYSGSVLSDAAGGLFYVGARGTWYPNRGIAMADYDVTFRFPQSYTLVATGKRVSLEQESGQSVGHWISEGPIPIAGFNLGRYIRTSAKAGDVEVDSYATHSVEKEMPKPLQVLPLPHSPSPMSPEGARTTTSSEALPNPAVDGTQLAASAVDTITSLAKMYGSFPFSTLALTQRPGTDSQGWPGVIFLSSYVYLSSAQRAAEHVSAADNVLFGEVMMPHEVAHQWFGDQVSWASYHEQWLLEAIANYSALMLLERDQPADVQTMLQAYRQLLATKSKGGLPNVQAGPVTLGIRLASSKFPAGYEIITYGRGTWLMQMLRGMFRDASRTADNPDGNDQVFLALLRDIYTRYKGKEITNADFQREVDAVLPKSLWFENRQSLDWFFDGWVNGTAFPQLDLQDARFSTRTGEPTVSATLLQLDAPEDLVTSVPIYGIVGDRKVYLGRVFAEGQETRFTLPAPANVKRLSIDPYQTVLTAP
;
A
#
# COMPACT_ATOMS: atom_id res chain seq x y z
N MET A 1 -6.94 13.86 -17.33
CA MET A 1 -6.20 14.40 -16.17
C MET A 1 -6.81 14.00 -14.82
N ALA A 2 -8.13 14.08 -14.61
CA ALA A 2 -8.77 13.65 -13.34
C ALA A 2 -8.63 12.15 -13.03
N GLN A 3 -8.55 11.31 -14.03
CA GLN A 3 -8.52 9.83 -13.90
C GLN A 3 -7.23 9.25 -13.30
N ARG A 4 -6.09 9.87 -13.54
CA ARG A 4 -4.81 9.41 -12.98
C ARG A 4 -4.67 9.63 -11.46
N ARG A 5 -5.43 10.59 -10.90
CA ARG A 5 -5.45 10.84 -9.44
C ARG A 5 -6.13 9.73 -8.63
N ILE A 6 -6.97 8.92 -9.26
CA ILE A 6 -7.75 7.88 -8.59
C ILE A 6 -6.93 6.65 -8.23
N ARG A 7 -5.89 6.33 -9.00
CA ARG A 7 -5.05 5.13 -8.78
C ARG A 7 -4.25 5.14 -7.49
N PHE A 8 -3.85 6.30 -7.04
CA PHE A 8 -3.05 6.44 -5.81
C PHE A 8 -3.81 6.17 -4.50
N ARG A 9 -5.14 5.99 -4.54
CA ARG A 9 -5.96 5.91 -3.33
C ARG A 9 -5.91 4.59 -2.57
N ARG A 10 -5.59 3.49 -3.21
CA ARG A 10 -5.43 2.20 -2.51
C ARG A 10 -4.23 2.17 -1.56
N VAL A 11 -3.35 3.10 -1.76
CA VAL A 11 -2.04 3.16 -1.14
C VAL A 11 -2.00 4.02 0.13
N THR A 12 -3.09 4.70 0.44
CA THR A 12 -3.12 5.85 1.36
C THR A 12 -2.83 5.52 2.83
N LEU A 13 -2.80 4.28 3.19
CA LEU A 13 -2.90 3.88 4.60
C LEU A 13 -1.58 3.68 5.33
N SER A 14 -0.50 3.44 4.63
CA SER A 14 0.72 2.98 5.29
C SER A 14 1.76 4.06 5.60
N VAL A 15 1.68 5.22 4.98
CA VAL A 15 2.69 6.27 5.15
C VAL A 15 2.26 7.37 6.13
N SER A 16 0.97 7.46 6.46
CA SER A 16 0.48 8.36 7.52
C SER A 16 1.05 8.06 8.91
N LEU A 17 1.60 6.85 9.10
CA LEU A 17 2.25 6.46 10.34
C LEU A 17 3.59 7.15 10.60
N ILE A 18 4.20 7.73 9.57
CA ILE A 18 5.51 8.40 9.74
C ILE A 18 5.40 9.68 10.58
N LEU A 19 4.19 10.26 10.68
CA LEU A 19 3.97 11.56 11.34
C LEU A 19 3.24 11.49 12.68
N CYS A 20 2.82 10.33 13.16
CA CYS A 20 1.90 10.23 14.30
C CYS A 20 2.39 9.38 15.47
N CYS A 21 3.58 9.57 15.99
CA CYS A 21 3.95 8.92 17.25
C CYS A 21 4.69 9.84 18.19
N CYS A 22 4.24 9.92 19.40
CA CYS A 22 4.85 10.69 20.49
C CYS A 22 5.21 9.85 21.68
N ALA A 23 6.27 10.17 22.29
CA ALA A 23 6.76 10.33 23.66
C ALA A 23 7.97 9.49 24.02
N ALA A 24 8.86 10.09 24.47
CA ALA A 24 9.70 10.58 25.54
C ALA A 24 11.05 9.86 25.60
N VAL A 25 12.09 10.46 25.86
CA VAL A 25 12.81 10.96 27.01
C VAL A 25 13.89 11.93 26.56
N ALA A 26 13.86 13.08 27.16
CA ALA A 26 14.81 14.14 26.92
C ALA A 26 15.89 14.15 28.00
N GLN A 27 17.07 14.58 27.63
CA GLN A 27 17.86 15.33 28.60
C GLN A 27 17.74 16.81 28.28
N ALA A 28 17.14 17.48 29.26
CA ALA A 28 17.03 18.89 29.55
C ALA A 28 17.54 19.91 28.53
N GLN A 29 16.62 20.82 28.09
CA GLN A 29 17.08 22.21 28.17
C GLN A 29 16.03 23.29 28.08
N THR A 30 14.80 22.98 27.67
CA THR A 30 13.69 23.91 27.88
C THR A 30 12.46 23.07 28.18
N MET A 31 11.65 23.49 29.15
CA MET A 31 10.39 22.80 29.42
C MET A 31 9.48 22.87 28.19
N PRO A 32 8.81 21.78 27.79
CA PRO A 32 7.87 21.82 26.68
C PRO A 32 6.72 22.79 26.99
N LEU A 33 6.12 23.35 25.94
CA LEU A 33 4.91 24.17 26.03
C LEU A 33 3.73 23.27 26.43
N THR A 34 3.49 23.14 27.73
CA THR A 34 2.44 22.25 28.28
C THR A 34 1.06 22.88 28.28
N SER A 35 0.94 24.17 27.94
CA SER A 35 -0.31 24.91 27.89
C SER A 35 -0.22 26.09 26.90
N GLY A 36 -1.34 26.71 26.59
CA GLY A 36 -1.40 27.84 25.67
C GLY A 36 -1.53 27.44 24.18
N PRO A 37 -1.73 28.43 23.29
CA PRO A 37 -1.96 28.19 21.87
C PRO A 37 -0.69 27.70 21.17
N VAL A 38 -0.86 26.75 20.22
CA VAL A 38 0.23 26.14 19.44
C VAL A 38 0.39 26.80 18.06
N LEU A 39 -0.65 27.42 17.53
CA LEU A 39 -0.60 28.07 16.22
C LEU A 39 0.50 29.12 16.08
N PRO A 40 0.78 29.98 17.07
CA PRO A 40 1.91 30.91 17.01
C PRO A 40 3.26 30.18 16.92
N LEU A 41 3.47 29.12 17.70
CA LEU A 41 4.67 28.28 17.65
C LEU A 41 4.81 27.63 16.26
N TYR A 42 3.76 27.01 15.77
CA TYR A 42 3.75 26.40 14.44
C TYR A 42 4.09 27.40 13.34
N ARG A 43 3.51 28.62 13.39
CA ARG A 43 3.82 29.67 12.42
C ARG A 43 5.29 30.14 12.52
N ALA A 44 5.83 30.27 13.73
CA ALA A 44 7.22 30.61 13.93
C ALA A 44 8.16 29.53 13.37
N LEU A 45 7.89 28.25 13.66
CA LEU A 45 8.64 27.13 13.12
C LEU A 45 8.61 27.11 11.59
N ARG A 46 7.48 27.42 11.01
CA ARG A 46 7.23 27.37 9.58
C ARG A 46 7.87 28.52 8.79
N SER A 47 8.18 29.63 9.45
CA SER A 47 8.73 30.84 8.83
C SER A 47 10.16 31.17 9.29
N ALA A 48 10.78 30.27 10.05
CA ALA A 48 12.12 30.49 10.57
C ALA A 48 13.13 30.73 9.43
N GLY A 49 13.79 31.85 9.46
CA GLY A 49 14.89 32.19 8.56
C GLY A 49 16.26 32.07 9.26
N LEU A 50 17.32 32.36 8.53
CA LEU A 50 18.66 32.37 9.10
C LEU A 50 18.82 33.50 10.15
N ASP A 51 19.49 33.16 11.24
CA ASP A 51 19.93 34.13 12.22
C ASP A 51 21.24 34.76 11.75
N SER A 52 21.20 36.05 11.43
CA SER A 52 22.39 36.82 10.95
C SER A 52 23.55 36.88 11.92
N GLN A 53 23.31 36.63 13.20
CA GLN A 53 24.35 36.59 14.24
C GLN A 53 24.93 35.17 14.44
N ASN A 54 24.36 34.18 13.80
CA ASN A 54 24.69 32.77 14.02
C ASN A 54 25.14 32.08 12.71
N ILE A 55 26.11 32.74 12.03
CA ILE A 55 26.73 32.26 10.79
C ILE A 55 28.22 31.99 11.09
N HIS A 56 28.66 30.80 10.77
CA HIS A 56 29.96 30.28 11.13
C HIS A 56 30.64 29.56 9.96
N LYS A 57 31.98 29.61 9.93
CA LYS A 57 32.80 28.65 9.20
C LYS A 57 32.79 27.33 9.98
N ILE A 58 32.69 26.20 9.28
CA ILE A 58 32.70 24.85 9.88
C ILE A 58 33.66 23.96 9.11
N ARG A 59 34.39 23.09 9.80
CA ARG A 59 35.33 22.13 9.23
C ARG A 59 35.34 20.84 9.99
N GLU A 60 35.49 19.73 9.27
CA GLU A 60 35.69 18.38 9.82
C GLU A 60 34.67 18.01 10.91
N ALA A 61 33.42 18.44 10.73
CA ALA A 61 32.33 18.13 11.64
C ALA A 61 31.53 16.95 11.17
N ALA A 62 31.12 16.08 12.09
CA ALA A 62 30.27 14.93 11.80
C ALA A 62 28.92 15.05 12.50
N ILE A 63 27.87 14.56 11.84
CA ILE A 63 26.53 14.34 12.39
C ILE A 63 26.20 12.87 12.19
N ASP A 64 26.18 12.12 13.27
CA ASP A 64 25.89 10.68 13.24
C ASP A 64 24.51 10.40 13.85
N ARG A 65 23.69 9.63 13.11
CA ARG A 65 22.38 9.16 13.56
C ARG A 65 22.18 7.71 13.14
N GLU A 66 22.57 6.80 14.01
CA GLU A 66 22.48 5.35 13.78
C GLU A 66 23.21 4.93 12.50
N ASP A 67 22.48 4.63 11.42
CA ASP A 67 23.05 4.23 10.13
C ASP A 67 23.30 5.41 9.18
N ILE A 68 23.06 6.66 9.63
CA ILE A 68 23.27 7.87 8.85
C ILE A 68 24.54 8.55 9.34
N HIS A 69 25.49 8.77 8.44
CA HIS A 69 26.72 9.52 8.68
C HIS A 69 26.79 10.71 7.72
N LEU A 70 26.88 11.90 8.27
CA LEU A 70 27.02 13.14 7.52
C LEU A 70 28.32 13.81 7.95
N TRP A 71 29.13 14.25 7.00
CA TRP A 71 30.32 15.05 7.25
C TRP A 71 30.20 16.39 6.58
N LEU A 72 30.59 17.45 7.33
CA LEU A 72 30.72 18.79 6.84
C LEU A 72 32.24 19.09 6.77
N ASN A 73 32.83 18.79 5.60
CA ASN A 73 34.28 18.79 5.43
C ASN A 73 34.89 20.19 5.49
N ASP A 74 34.34 21.13 4.72
CA ASP A 74 34.68 22.54 4.74
C ASP A 74 33.55 23.42 4.19
N GLY A 75 33.09 24.40 4.91
CA GLY A 75 32.00 25.26 4.42
C GLY A 75 31.59 26.36 5.41
N THR A 76 30.46 26.95 5.10
CA THR A 76 29.77 27.89 5.98
C THR A 76 28.44 27.34 6.39
N ILE A 77 28.14 27.41 7.68
CA ILE A 77 26.86 27.02 8.26
C ILE A 77 26.16 28.20 8.89
N GLY A 78 24.89 28.38 8.61
CA GLY A 78 24.04 29.38 9.27
C GLY A 78 22.89 28.69 9.99
N PHE A 79 22.75 28.93 11.28
CA PHE A 79 21.64 28.38 12.06
C PHE A 79 20.37 29.21 11.84
N LEU A 80 19.23 28.55 11.96
CA LEU A 80 17.93 29.22 11.91
C LEU A 80 17.69 30.02 13.19
N GLN A 81 16.90 31.08 13.09
CA GLN A 81 16.43 31.85 14.25
C GLN A 81 15.82 30.90 15.28
N SER A 82 16.15 31.09 16.53
CA SER A 82 15.60 30.25 17.61
C SER A 82 14.09 30.45 17.73
N VAL A 83 13.39 29.37 17.92
CA VAL A 83 11.95 29.34 18.20
C VAL A 83 11.78 28.77 19.61
N ASP A 84 11.17 29.54 20.51
CA ASP A 84 11.01 29.16 21.91
C ASP A 84 12.38 28.78 22.57
N GLY A 85 13.42 29.57 22.27
CA GLY A 85 14.77 29.38 22.79
C GLY A 85 15.56 28.20 22.22
N ARG A 86 15.03 27.50 21.22
CA ARG A 86 15.66 26.32 20.57
C ARG A 86 16.02 26.61 19.12
N ILE A 87 17.23 26.22 18.75
CA ILE A 87 17.65 26.16 17.34
C ILE A 87 17.11 24.85 16.75
N THR A 88 16.36 24.94 15.65
CA THR A 88 15.67 23.82 15.05
C THR A 88 16.14 23.47 13.64
N GLY A 89 17.21 24.09 13.18
CA GLY A 89 17.76 23.82 11.87
C GLY A 89 18.92 24.71 11.51
N ALA A 90 19.51 24.40 10.36
CA ALA A 90 20.64 25.12 9.80
C ALA A 90 20.66 25.03 8.27
N PHE A 91 21.35 25.94 7.61
CA PHE A 91 21.71 25.85 6.20
C PHE A 91 23.23 25.80 6.08
N PHE A 92 23.72 24.79 5.35
CA PHE A 92 25.15 24.60 5.06
C PHE A 92 25.42 24.84 3.58
N GLU A 93 26.52 25.51 3.27
CA GLU A 93 27.06 25.71 1.92
C GLU A 93 28.56 25.40 1.94
N GLY A 94 29.00 24.38 1.23
CA GLY A 94 30.38 23.91 1.22
C GLY A 94 30.50 22.47 0.80
N ASP A 95 31.66 21.86 1.00
CA ASP A 95 31.89 20.45 0.74
C ASP A 95 31.41 19.61 1.93
N GLY A 96 30.46 18.73 1.65
CA GLY A 96 29.94 17.77 2.61
C GLY A 96 29.76 16.38 1.98
N GLU A 97 29.61 15.38 2.82
CA GLU A 97 29.45 14.00 2.41
C GLU A 97 28.37 13.29 3.23
N VAL A 98 27.64 12.38 2.61
CA VAL A 98 26.66 11.53 3.27
C VAL A 98 26.93 10.07 2.94
N LEU A 99 26.95 9.22 3.98
CA LEU A 99 27.07 7.77 3.86
C LEU A 99 25.92 7.10 4.58
N ILE A 100 25.20 6.22 3.85
CA ILE A 100 24.16 5.37 4.43
C ILE A 100 24.26 4.00 3.79
N ARG A 101 24.34 2.97 4.63
CA ARG A 101 24.42 1.57 4.19
C ARG A 101 23.14 0.83 4.59
N PRO A 102 22.21 0.56 3.65
CA PRO A 102 21.01 -0.22 3.96
C PRO A 102 21.36 -1.63 4.49
N PRO A 103 20.64 -2.11 5.52
CA PRO A 103 21.00 -3.35 6.22
C PRO A 103 20.75 -4.61 5.39
N ASP A 104 19.75 -4.62 4.57
CA ASP A 104 19.30 -5.81 3.85
C ASP A 104 19.41 -5.69 2.33
N ARG A 105 19.20 -6.82 1.65
CA ARG A 105 19.32 -6.93 0.20
C ARG A 105 18.22 -6.16 -0.54
N MET A 106 17.01 -6.13 0.00
CA MET A 106 15.86 -5.47 -0.62
C MET A 106 16.08 -3.96 -0.67
N GLU A 107 16.48 -3.35 0.44
CA GLU A 107 16.74 -1.92 0.52
C GLU A 107 17.95 -1.51 -0.33
N ARG A 108 19.02 -2.36 -0.38
CA ARG A 108 20.15 -2.12 -1.28
C ARG A 108 19.75 -2.21 -2.76
N ALA A 109 18.86 -3.12 -3.11
CA ALA A 109 18.36 -3.22 -4.48
C ALA A 109 17.46 -2.04 -4.85
N SER A 110 16.57 -1.63 -3.93
CA SER A 110 15.73 -0.44 -4.10
C SER A 110 16.57 0.82 -4.29
N LEU A 111 17.57 1.04 -3.44
CA LEU A 111 18.50 2.15 -3.58
C LEU A 111 19.24 2.07 -4.93
N GLY A 112 19.75 0.89 -5.27
CA GLY A 112 20.48 0.64 -6.53
C GLY A 112 19.65 0.94 -7.77
N LEU A 113 18.34 0.76 -7.70
CA LEU A 113 17.41 1.13 -8.79
C LEU A 113 17.50 2.63 -9.10
N PHE A 114 17.61 3.49 -8.10
CA PHE A 114 17.58 4.95 -8.27
C PHE A 114 18.97 5.55 -8.51
N ILE A 115 19.98 5.12 -7.76
CA ILE A 115 21.32 5.73 -7.80
C ILE A 115 22.40 4.87 -8.46
N GLY A 116 22.06 3.64 -8.87
CA GLY A 116 22.99 2.70 -9.51
C GLY A 116 23.94 1.95 -8.56
N GLN A 117 23.81 2.15 -7.25
CA GLN A 117 24.66 1.56 -6.20
C GLN A 117 23.83 1.14 -5.00
N GLY A 118 24.20 0.07 -4.32
CA GLY A 118 23.51 -0.42 -3.12
C GLY A 118 23.94 0.25 -1.80
N VAL A 119 24.77 1.27 -1.87
CA VAL A 119 25.21 2.11 -0.75
C VAL A 119 25.07 3.56 -1.20
N LEU A 120 24.50 4.41 -0.39
CA LEU A 120 24.51 5.84 -0.63
C LEU A 120 25.82 6.42 -0.06
N GLU A 121 26.73 6.78 -0.93
CA GLU A 121 27.95 7.52 -0.65
C GLU A 121 27.99 8.68 -1.65
N GLU A 122 27.79 9.92 -1.14
CA GLU A 122 27.55 11.06 -2.00
C GLU A 122 28.12 12.35 -1.41
N HIS A 123 28.80 13.13 -2.24
CA HIS A 123 29.19 14.50 -1.93
C HIS A 123 28.07 15.47 -2.21
N PHE A 124 27.95 16.50 -1.39
CA PHE A 124 26.99 17.57 -1.58
C PHE A 124 27.62 18.95 -1.39
N SER A 125 27.09 19.93 -2.13
CA SER A 125 27.56 21.32 -2.09
C SER A 125 26.73 22.20 -1.17
N SER A 126 25.53 21.75 -0.78
CA SER A 126 24.70 22.44 0.21
C SER A 126 23.74 21.48 0.90
N ALA A 127 23.34 21.81 2.11
CA ALA A 127 22.35 21.06 2.86
C ALA A 127 21.48 21.99 3.72
N TYR A 128 20.19 21.69 3.78
CA TYR A 128 19.25 22.27 4.73
C TYR A 128 18.92 21.23 5.80
N PHE A 129 19.13 21.57 7.05
CA PHE A 129 18.89 20.69 8.19
C PHE A 129 17.70 21.15 9.00
N ARG A 130 16.86 20.19 9.42
CA ARG A 130 15.86 20.35 10.48
C ARG A 130 16.10 19.30 11.55
N PHE A 131 16.02 19.69 12.81
CA PHE A 131 16.26 18.81 13.94
C PHE A 131 15.54 19.29 15.21
N ASN A 132 15.31 18.38 16.13
CA ASN A 132 14.75 18.67 17.45
C ASN A 132 15.68 18.27 18.59
N ASP A 133 16.85 17.76 18.27
CA ASP A 133 17.85 17.24 19.21
C ASP A 133 19.06 18.18 19.39
N ASP A 134 20.10 17.65 20.00
CA ASP A 134 21.30 18.41 20.33
C ASP A 134 22.25 18.70 19.13
N THR A 135 21.81 18.52 17.90
CA THR A 135 22.66 18.70 16.69
C THR A 135 23.41 20.04 16.69
N ALA A 136 22.75 21.14 17.08
CA ALA A 136 23.42 22.44 17.13
C ALA A 136 24.59 22.46 18.11
N LYS A 137 24.48 21.84 19.28
CA LYS A 137 25.55 21.72 20.29
C LYS A 137 26.65 20.78 19.86
N GLU A 138 26.30 19.67 19.20
CA GLU A 138 27.25 18.70 18.65
C GLU A 138 28.21 19.40 17.68
N LEU A 139 27.72 20.44 16.97
CA LEU A 139 28.51 21.22 16.01
C LEU A 139 29.32 22.35 16.64
N GLU A 140 28.96 22.85 17.82
CA GLU A 140 29.64 23.99 18.48
C GLU A 140 31.16 23.88 18.49
N PRO A 141 31.82 22.76 18.80
CA PRO A 141 33.29 22.66 18.85
C PRO A 141 33.98 22.93 17.51
N TYR A 142 33.28 22.74 16.41
CA TYR A 142 33.77 22.86 15.04
C TYR A 142 33.55 24.24 14.43
N LEU A 143 32.79 25.13 15.13
CA LEU A 143 32.44 26.46 14.64
C LEU A 143 33.59 27.44 14.77
N ARG A 144 33.75 28.28 13.75
CA ARG A 144 34.72 29.37 13.71
C ARG A 144 34.03 30.63 13.13
N PRO A 145 34.51 31.84 13.37
CA PRO A 145 33.96 33.03 12.73
C PRO A 145 33.92 32.90 11.21
N ALA A 146 32.78 33.24 10.60
CA ALA A 146 32.64 33.28 9.15
C ALA A 146 33.27 34.56 8.59
N GLU A 147 33.84 34.51 7.38
CA GLU A 147 34.45 35.67 6.70
C GLU A 147 33.40 36.66 6.20
N GLU A 148 32.31 36.16 5.61
CA GLU A 148 31.27 36.98 4.96
C GLU A 148 29.84 36.58 5.41
N PRO A 149 29.47 36.71 6.69
CA PRO A 149 28.21 36.26 7.22
C PRO A 149 26.99 36.93 6.55
N ALA A 150 27.07 38.22 6.24
CA ALA A 150 25.99 38.96 5.61
C ALA A 150 25.71 38.47 4.17
N ALA A 151 26.78 38.18 3.41
CA ALA A 151 26.65 37.67 2.06
C ALA A 151 26.00 36.27 2.05
N PHE A 152 26.36 35.39 3.01
CA PHE A 152 25.75 34.09 3.18
C PHE A 152 24.25 34.19 3.46
N VAL A 153 23.84 35.10 4.35
CA VAL A 153 22.40 35.30 4.64
C VAL A 153 21.65 35.78 3.40
N VAL A 154 22.22 36.75 2.65
CA VAL A 154 21.59 37.28 1.43
C VAL A 154 21.36 36.16 0.41
N ARG A 155 22.31 35.24 0.22
CA ARG A 155 22.18 34.13 -0.72
C ARG A 155 21.18 33.09 -0.25
N ASN A 156 21.17 32.71 1.01
CA ASN A 156 20.57 31.44 1.47
C ASN A 156 19.28 31.61 2.29
N ASN A 157 19.01 32.82 2.85
CA ASN A 157 17.84 33.01 3.72
C ASN A 157 16.49 32.79 3.02
N GLY A 158 16.39 33.09 1.72
CA GLY A 158 15.20 32.82 0.92
C GLY A 158 14.89 31.34 0.88
N ASN A 159 15.90 30.51 0.56
CA ASN A 159 15.80 29.04 0.54
C ASN A 159 15.49 28.49 1.94
N ALA A 160 16.21 28.95 2.98
CA ALA A 160 15.98 28.50 4.36
C ALA A 160 14.53 28.73 4.79
N ARG A 161 13.97 29.91 4.51
CA ARG A 161 12.57 30.22 4.81
C ARG A 161 11.57 29.38 4.03
N SER A 162 11.82 29.15 2.75
CA SER A 162 10.92 28.33 1.92
C SER A 162 10.87 26.88 2.40
N LEU A 163 12.00 26.36 2.91
CA LEU A 163 12.12 24.99 3.42
C LEU A 163 11.65 24.86 4.89
N ALA A 164 11.52 25.99 5.63
CA ALA A 164 11.13 25.96 7.04
C ALA A 164 9.72 25.39 7.30
N ALA A 165 8.87 25.36 6.27
CA ALA A 165 7.55 24.70 6.35
C ALA A 165 7.66 23.17 6.49
N MET A 166 8.75 22.59 5.98
CA MET A 166 9.03 21.16 6.18
C MET A 166 9.23 20.89 7.65
N ASP A 167 8.69 19.78 8.13
CA ASP A 167 8.81 19.31 9.51
C ASP A 167 8.27 20.24 10.61
N ALA A 168 7.71 21.41 10.26
CA ALA A 168 7.23 22.36 11.26
C ALA A 168 6.17 21.77 12.21
N MET A 169 5.27 20.91 11.69
CA MET A 169 4.27 20.22 12.52
C MET A 169 4.94 19.16 13.40
N ARG A 170 5.89 18.40 12.86
CA ARG A 170 6.64 17.39 13.62
C ARG A 170 7.42 18.03 14.78
N LEU A 171 8.00 19.20 14.53
CA LEU A 171 8.69 19.99 15.57
C LEU A 171 7.69 20.56 16.58
N ALA A 172 6.53 21.07 16.14
CA ALA A 172 5.49 21.55 17.05
C ALA A 172 4.98 20.46 17.99
N ILE A 173 4.85 19.23 17.49
CA ILE A 173 4.51 18.06 18.31
C ILE A 173 5.59 17.83 19.38
N THR A 174 6.87 17.83 19.00
CA THR A 174 7.98 17.69 19.97
C THR A 174 7.97 18.80 21.03
N PHE A 175 7.79 20.05 20.61
CA PHE A 175 7.85 21.19 21.52
C PHE A 175 6.72 21.24 22.54
N THR A 176 5.61 20.61 22.23
CA THR A 176 4.38 20.58 23.03
C THR A 176 4.17 19.29 23.80
N SER A 177 5.00 18.28 23.53
CA SER A 177 4.93 16.99 24.23
C SER A 177 5.76 17.00 25.50
N VAL A 178 5.25 16.39 26.56
CA VAL A 178 6.03 16.08 27.77
C VAL A 178 6.41 14.61 27.78
N SER A 179 7.62 14.37 28.23
CA SER A 179 8.02 13.00 28.58
C SER A 179 7.10 12.49 29.68
N ALA A 180 6.47 11.35 29.47
CA ALA A 180 5.72 10.71 30.52
C ALA A 180 6.73 10.27 31.62
N ALA A 181 6.92 11.11 32.62
CA ALA A 181 7.80 10.84 33.77
C ALA A 181 7.32 9.65 34.64
N THR A 182 6.33 8.90 34.16
CA THR A 182 5.68 7.80 34.90
C THR A 182 5.77 6.45 34.19
N VAL A 183 6.60 6.32 33.14
CA VAL A 183 6.85 5.01 32.53
C VAL A 183 7.94 4.32 33.35
N PRO A 184 7.73 3.06 33.82
CA PRO A 184 8.75 2.30 34.55
C PRO A 184 10.09 2.29 33.79
N ALA A 185 11.20 2.43 34.51
CA ALA A 185 12.55 2.56 34.00
C ALA A 185 13.06 1.35 33.19
N ASP A 186 12.29 0.26 33.14
CA ASP A 186 12.56 -0.97 32.40
C ASP A 186 12.03 -0.96 30.96
N GLN A 187 11.25 0.04 30.56
CA GLN A 187 10.93 0.29 29.16
C GLN A 187 11.88 1.34 28.60
N LEU A 188 12.93 0.89 27.96
CA LEU A 188 13.89 1.72 27.22
C LEU A 188 13.14 2.59 26.20
N GLN A 189 12.82 3.81 26.60
CA GLN A 189 12.19 4.77 25.69
C GLN A 189 13.26 5.37 24.80
N ILE A 190 13.14 5.12 23.51
CA ILE A 190 13.97 5.80 22.50
C ILE A 190 13.70 7.30 22.59
N PRO A 191 14.74 8.14 22.78
CA PRO A 191 14.58 9.59 22.80
C PRO A 191 13.87 10.10 21.55
N ASP A 192 13.04 11.13 21.68
CA ASP A 192 12.43 11.78 20.54
C ASP A 192 13.48 12.57 19.76
N ARG A 193 13.98 12.00 18.66
CA ARG A 193 15.01 12.59 17.82
C ARG A 193 14.56 12.65 16.38
N LEU A 194 14.66 13.83 15.81
CA LEU A 194 14.45 14.10 14.38
C LEU A 194 15.71 14.73 13.81
N LEU A 195 16.19 14.23 12.71
CA LEU A 195 17.11 14.89 11.79
C LEU A 195 16.56 14.72 10.38
N HIS A 196 16.27 15.81 9.72
CA HIS A 196 16.02 15.85 8.28
C HIS A 196 17.13 16.66 7.64
N ALA A 197 17.84 16.07 6.69
CA ALA A 197 18.83 16.72 5.84
C ALA A 197 18.34 16.71 4.39
N ARG A 198 18.04 17.89 3.84
CA ARG A 198 17.80 18.05 2.41
C ARG A 198 19.09 18.51 1.76
N VAL A 199 19.72 17.61 1.03
CA VAL A 199 21.05 17.81 0.45
C VAL A 199 20.96 18.05 -1.06
N ALA A 200 21.87 18.88 -1.60
CA ALA A 200 22.02 19.12 -3.02
C ALA A 200 23.39 18.60 -3.49
N SER A 201 23.33 17.56 -4.34
CA SER A 201 24.47 16.89 -4.95
C SER A 201 24.52 17.21 -6.44
N GLU A 202 25.71 17.22 -7.02
CA GLU A 202 25.87 17.37 -8.47
C GLU A 202 25.39 16.14 -9.24
N ARG A 203 25.63 14.93 -8.69
CA ARG A 203 25.31 13.68 -9.34
C ARG A 203 23.86 13.25 -9.20
N LEU A 204 23.30 13.36 -7.99
CA LEU A 204 21.95 12.86 -7.67
C LEU A 204 20.89 13.96 -7.62
N GLY A 205 21.29 15.23 -7.74
CA GLY A 205 20.39 16.37 -7.56
C GLY A 205 20.02 16.57 -6.09
N THR A 206 18.81 17.09 -5.84
CA THR A 206 18.33 17.32 -4.48
C THR A 206 17.55 16.11 -3.98
N PHE A 207 17.92 15.62 -2.80
CA PHE A 207 17.26 14.52 -2.12
C PHE A 207 17.18 14.74 -0.61
N ASP A 208 16.30 14.01 0.03
CA ASP A 208 16.01 14.09 1.45
C ASP A 208 16.55 12.87 2.19
N VAL A 209 17.18 13.08 3.33
CA VAL A 209 17.62 12.08 4.29
C VAL A 209 16.92 12.34 5.61
N TYR A 210 16.09 11.42 6.05
CA TYR A 210 15.36 11.50 7.30
C TYR A 210 15.86 10.47 8.30
N TYR A 211 16.03 10.91 9.53
CA TYR A 211 16.04 10.11 10.73
C TYR A 211 14.93 10.60 11.65
N ASP A 212 13.91 9.80 11.88
CA ASP A 212 12.85 10.08 12.85
C ASP A 212 12.65 8.87 13.76
N SER A 213 13.13 8.96 15.01
CA SER A 213 13.03 7.89 16.00
C SER A 213 11.59 7.45 16.32
N ARG A 214 10.60 8.26 15.91
CA ARG A 214 9.17 7.99 16.12
C ARG A 214 8.50 7.34 14.93
N ALA A 215 9.13 7.41 13.76
CA ALA A 215 8.59 6.75 12.58
C ALA A 215 8.63 5.22 12.73
N PRO A 216 7.73 4.48 12.07
CA PRO A 216 7.80 3.02 12.01
C PRO A 216 9.10 2.52 11.41
N GLU A 217 9.55 3.16 10.34
CA GLU A 217 10.88 3.02 9.73
C GLU A 217 11.60 4.36 9.95
N GLN A 218 12.64 4.32 10.76
CA GLN A 218 13.26 5.53 11.27
C GLN A 218 14.17 6.21 10.25
N ILE A 219 14.68 5.46 9.28
CA ILE A 219 15.59 5.97 8.24
C ILE A 219 14.87 5.94 6.91
N ILE A 220 14.78 7.09 6.26
CA ILE A 220 14.12 7.27 4.97
C ILE A 220 15.00 8.14 4.09
N VAL A 221 15.22 7.70 2.84
CA VAL A 221 15.90 8.51 1.82
C VAL A 221 15.07 8.51 0.55
N GLY A 222 14.92 9.68 -0.05
CA GLY A 222 14.16 9.80 -1.29
C GLY A 222 14.32 11.15 -1.95
N ALA A 223 13.78 11.26 -3.16
CA ALA A 223 13.80 12.49 -3.92
C ALA A 223 12.49 12.73 -4.67
N THR A 224 12.20 13.99 -4.90
CA THR A 224 11.12 14.37 -5.81
C THR A 224 11.63 14.24 -7.24
N SER A 225 10.94 13.46 -8.04
CA SER A 225 11.21 13.23 -9.46
C SER A 225 9.99 13.59 -10.30
N SER A 226 10.19 14.15 -11.48
CA SER A 226 9.12 14.41 -12.44
C SER A 226 9.26 13.49 -13.63
N SER A 227 8.19 12.81 -13.99
CA SER A 227 8.12 11.95 -15.16
C SER A 227 6.77 12.10 -15.85
N HIS A 228 6.76 12.40 -17.17
CA HIS A 228 5.54 12.47 -17.98
C HIS A 228 4.44 13.41 -17.44
N ASN A 229 4.82 14.60 -16.99
CA ASN A 229 3.95 15.60 -16.37
C ASN A 229 3.36 15.16 -15.00
N GLU A 230 3.87 14.10 -14.43
CA GLU A 230 3.53 13.67 -13.08
C GLU A 230 4.74 13.85 -12.15
N THR A 231 4.46 14.21 -10.91
CA THR A 231 5.48 14.35 -9.88
C THR A 231 5.41 13.16 -8.94
N TYR A 232 6.53 12.49 -8.74
CA TYR A 232 6.71 11.37 -7.83
C TYR A 232 7.61 11.80 -6.67
N TYR A 233 7.38 11.21 -5.52
CA TYR A 233 8.40 11.18 -4.48
C TYR A 233 8.95 9.75 -4.46
N ASP A 234 10.10 9.56 -5.09
CA ASP A 234 10.77 8.27 -5.16
C ASP A 234 11.42 7.97 -3.82
N LEU A 235 10.90 6.99 -3.10
CA LEU A 235 11.53 6.46 -1.89
C LEU A 235 12.65 5.50 -2.30
N TRP A 236 13.89 5.93 -2.15
CA TRP A 236 15.06 5.13 -2.53
C TRP A 236 15.33 4.00 -1.54
N MET A 237 15.17 4.30 -0.23
CA MET A 237 15.25 3.32 0.84
C MET A 237 14.45 3.79 2.06
N SER A 238 13.96 2.81 2.85
CA SER A 238 13.25 3.04 4.10
C SER A 238 13.39 1.81 4.99
N PHE A 239 13.98 1.97 6.18
CA PHE A 239 14.24 0.84 7.07
C PHE A 239 14.35 1.26 8.55
N PRO A 240 14.16 0.31 9.49
CA PRO A 240 14.35 0.56 10.91
C PRO A 240 15.82 0.83 11.26
N MET A 241 16.08 1.75 12.18
CA MET A 241 17.42 2.08 12.69
C MET A 241 18.10 0.87 13.35
N ALA A 242 19.43 0.91 13.48
CA ALA A 242 20.24 -0.20 13.98
C ALA A 242 19.82 -0.68 15.39
N SER A 243 19.52 0.24 16.29
CA SER A 243 19.06 -0.08 17.64
C SER A 243 17.69 -0.80 17.64
N ALA A 244 16.74 -0.35 16.80
CA ALA A 244 15.44 -0.99 16.66
C ALA A 244 15.53 -2.41 16.06
N ARG A 245 16.52 -2.66 15.18
CA ARG A 245 16.77 -3.99 14.60
C ARG A 245 17.36 -4.97 15.60
N LYS A 246 18.15 -4.52 16.58
CA LYS A 246 18.74 -5.38 17.62
C LYS A 246 17.69 -5.98 18.56
N ASP A 247 16.60 -5.25 18.77
CA ASP A 247 15.51 -5.67 19.65
C ASP A 247 14.46 -6.55 18.94
N ALA A 248 14.58 -6.72 17.61
CA ALA A 248 13.71 -7.60 16.85
C ALA A 248 14.01 -9.08 17.15
N PRO A 249 12.99 -9.95 17.27
CA PRO A 249 13.21 -11.38 17.41
C PRO A 249 14.10 -11.89 16.28
N SER A 250 15.12 -12.67 16.61
CA SER A 250 16.12 -13.20 15.67
C SER A 250 15.55 -14.06 14.52
N ALA A 251 14.28 -14.43 14.62
CA ALA A 251 13.53 -15.15 13.58
C ALA A 251 12.88 -14.24 12.52
N SER A 252 12.81 -12.93 12.75
CA SER A 252 12.20 -12.01 11.78
C SER A 252 13.27 -11.54 10.81
N ARG A 253 13.38 -12.20 9.66
CA ARG A 253 14.16 -11.71 8.50
C ARG A 253 13.46 -10.54 7.80
N PHE A 254 12.24 -10.25 8.19
CA PHE A 254 11.46 -9.12 7.71
C PHE A 254 11.73 -7.91 8.62
N HIS A 255 12.32 -6.89 8.05
CA HIS A 255 12.68 -5.66 8.76
C HIS A 255 11.54 -4.63 8.82
N GLY A 256 10.30 -5.07 8.68
CA GLY A 256 9.12 -4.23 8.90
C GLY A 256 8.99 -3.80 10.38
N PRO A 257 8.14 -2.80 10.66
CA PRO A 257 7.92 -2.35 12.03
C PRO A 257 7.49 -3.51 12.91
N THR A 258 8.20 -3.72 14.01
CA THR A 258 7.89 -4.77 14.99
C THR A 258 6.65 -4.38 15.80
N GLY A 259 5.59 -5.16 15.67
CA GLY A 259 4.32 -4.97 16.38
C GLY A 259 3.25 -4.28 15.52
N PRO A 260 1.98 -4.36 15.95
CA PRO A 260 0.87 -3.76 15.24
C PRO A 260 1.04 -2.25 15.06
N SER A 261 0.66 -1.71 13.90
CA SER A 261 0.80 -0.28 13.57
C SER A 261 0.15 0.64 14.62
N TRP A 262 -0.95 0.21 15.20
CA TRP A 262 -1.69 0.96 16.22
C TRP A 262 -0.99 1.05 17.59
N THR A 263 -0.01 0.19 17.90
CA THR A 263 0.72 0.28 19.20
C THR A 263 1.57 1.53 19.31
N ARG A 264 1.87 2.18 18.19
CA ARG A 264 2.64 3.42 18.12
C ARG A 264 1.77 4.68 18.00
N ASP A 265 0.47 4.51 17.82
CA ASP A 265 -0.46 5.64 17.73
C ASP A 265 -0.81 6.16 19.13
N ALA A 266 -0.75 7.48 19.32
CA ALA A 266 -1.06 8.12 20.59
C ALA A 266 -2.56 8.09 20.95
N PHE A 267 -3.45 7.89 19.96
CA PHE A 267 -4.88 7.93 20.16
C PHE A 267 -5.59 6.96 19.21
N ARG A 268 -6.33 6.01 19.76
CA ARG A 268 -7.10 5.02 19.01
C ARG A 268 -8.59 5.33 19.08
N VAL A 269 -9.20 5.53 17.95
CA VAL A 269 -10.66 5.70 17.83
C VAL A 269 -11.32 4.32 17.88
N ALA A 270 -12.32 4.18 18.75
CA ALA A 270 -13.14 2.97 18.90
C ALA A 270 -14.50 3.11 18.18
N LYS A 271 -15.04 4.32 18.10
CA LYS A 271 -16.35 4.57 17.48
C LYS A 271 -16.39 5.92 16.79
N TYR A 272 -17.03 5.93 15.63
CA TYR A 272 -17.48 7.12 14.90
C TYR A 272 -19.01 7.20 14.89
N THR A 273 -19.57 8.39 15.20
CA THR A 273 -20.97 8.73 14.94
C THR A 273 -20.99 9.96 14.04
N ILE A 274 -21.49 9.80 12.80
CA ILE A 274 -21.34 10.84 11.77
C ILE A 274 -22.70 11.21 11.21
N HIS A 275 -23.06 12.49 11.30
CA HIS A 275 -24.25 13.06 10.69
C HIS A 275 -23.84 13.94 9.52
N THR A 276 -24.24 13.55 8.33
CA THR A 276 -23.84 14.19 7.07
C THR A 276 -25.04 14.71 6.32
N THR A 277 -24.95 15.93 5.81
CA THR A 277 -25.91 16.50 4.88
C THR A 277 -25.23 16.76 3.54
N ILE A 278 -25.81 16.24 2.48
CA ILE A 278 -25.45 16.53 1.09
C ILE A 278 -26.56 17.42 0.52
N ASP A 279 -26.21 18.62 0.12
CA ASP A 279 -27.15 19.56 -0.44
C ASP A 279 -27.42 19.33 -1.95
N PRO A 280 -28.40 20.00 -2.56
CA PRO A 280 -28.69 19.88 -3.99
C PRO A 280 -27.52 20.28 -4.92
N THR A 281 -26.54 21.03 -4.42
CA THR A 281 -25.32 21.42 -5.15
C THR A 281 -24.19 20.41 -4.99
N LEU A 282 -24.43 19.27 -4.32
CA LEU A 282 -23.46 18.21 -4.01
C LEU A 282 -22.38 18.65 -3.01
N SER A 283 -22.61 19.73 -2.28
CA SER A 283 -21.75 20.12 -1.15
C SER A 283 -22.08 19.27 0.07
N LEU A 284 -21.04 18.86 0.79
CA LEU A 284 -21.13 18.04 1.99
C LEU A 284 -20.89 18.89 3.24
N SER A 285 -21.76 18.77 4.23
CA SER A 285 -21.50 19.25 5.59
C SER A 285 -21.72 18.12 6.58
N ALA A 286 -20.86 18.02 7.58
CA ALA A 286 -20.95 16.92 8.54
C ALA A 286 -20.52 17.33 9.96
N ASP A 287 -21.15 16.67 10.92
CA ASP A 287 -20.74 16.56 12.31
C ASP A 287 -20.28 15.12 12.56
N ALA A 288 -19.03 14.93 12.98
CA ALA A 288 -18.47 13.63 13.32
C ALA A 288 -18.06 13.62 14.80
N GLU A 289 -18.70 12.76 15.57
CA GLU A 289 -18.30 12.46 16.94
C GLU A 289 -17.43 11.21 16.97
N LEU A 290 -16.28 11.32 17.61
CA LEU A 290 -15.29 10.27 17.75
C LEU A 290 -15.10 9.94 19.23
N ILE A 291 -15.23 8.66 19.56
CA ILE A 291 -14.88 8.15 20.89
C ILE A 291 -13.63 7.30 20.75
N GLY A 292 -12.58 7.62 21.51
CA GLY A 292 -11.32 6.91 21.45
C GLY A 292 -10.56 6.93 22.76
N THR A 293 -9.47 6.18 22.81
CA THR A 293 -8.62 6.03 23.99
C THR A 293 -7.21 6.51 23.68
N VAL A 294 -6.63 7.24 24.61
CA VAL A 294 -5.22 7.64 24.57
C VAL A 294 -4.36 6.41 24.85
N THR A 295 -3.61 5.98 23.85
CA THR A 295 -2.75 4.79 23.93
C THR A 295 -1.36 5.12 24.45
N GLN A 296 -0.90 6.37 24.21
CA GLN A 296 0.36 6.89 24.70
C GLN A 296 0.16 8.30 25.28
N GLY A 297 0.61 8.49 26.50
CA GLY A 297 0.50 9.78 27.18
C GLY A 297 1.57 10.79 26.73
N GLY A 298 1.38 12.05 27.12
CA GLY A 298 2.37 13.13 26.95
C GLY A 298 2.18 14.00 25.71
N ALA A 299 1.41 13.58 24.71
CA ALA A 299 1.10 14.35 23.52
C ALA A 299 0.06 15.44 23.80
N ARG A 300 0.24 16.64 23.20
CA ARG A 300 -0.78 17.69 23.16
C ARG A 300 -1.43 17.82 21.77
N ILE A 301 -0.84 17.24 20.77
CA ILE A 301 -1.33 17.30 19.39
C ILE A 301 -1.67 15.89 18.94
N VAL A 302 -2.90 15.72 18.45
CA VAL A 302 -3.34 14.50 17.78
C VAL A 302 -3.66 14.83 16.32
N MET A 303 -3.09 14.08 15.41
CA MET A 303 -3.25 14.28 13.97
C MET A 303 -4.39 13.44 13.42
N PHE A 304 -5.15 14.02 12.49
CA PHE A 304 -6.16 13.34 11.66
C PHE A 304 -5.90 13.64 10.20
N GLU A 305 -6.32 12.73 9.32
CA GLU A 305 -6.39 12.97 7.89
C GLU A 305 -7.80 13.40 7.50
N LEU A 306 -7.91 14.39 6.63
CA LEU A 306 -9.15 14.84 6.03
C LEU A 306 -8.89 15.21 4.57
N SER A 307 -9.87 15.01 3.70
CA SER A 307 -9.75 15.48 2.32
C SER A 307 -9.46 16.99 2.30
N ARG A 308 -8.51 17.43 1.45
CA ARG A 308 -8.22 18.87 1.26
C ARG A 308 -9.41 19.69 0.75
N TYR A 309 -10.44 19.02 0.23
CA TYR A 309 -11.67 19.66 -0.22
C TYR A 309 -12.68 19.85 0.91
N LEU A 310 -12.32 19.47 2.14
CA LEU A 310 -13.12 19.65 3.34
C LEU A 310 -12.40 20.57 4.33
N GLN A 311 -13.11 21.55 4.85
CA GLN A 311 -12.59 22.51 5.80
C GLN A 311 -13.19 22.28 7.18
N VAL A 312 -12.35 22.13 8.19
CA VAL A 312 -12.77 22.01 9.59
C VAL A 312 -13.20 23.38 10.09
N LYS A 313 -14.44 23.47 10.60
CA LYS A 313 -15.01 24.69 11.21
C LYS A 313 -14.75 24.73 12.70
N SER A 314 -14.87 23.60 13.38
CA SER A 314 -14.58 23.46 14.80
C SER A 314 -14.27 22.01 15.18
N VAL A 315 -13.48 21.86 16.24
CA VAL A 315 -13.37 20.61 17.00
C VAL A 315 -13.66 20.95 18.46
N GLU A 316 -14.51 20.16 19.09
CA GLU A 316 -14.96 20.37 20.45
C GLU A 316 -14.71 19.13 21.32
N MET A 317 -14.40 19.35 22.59
CA MET A 317 -14.29 18.32 23.62
C MET A 317 -15.01 18.80 24.88
N GLY A 318 -16.03 18.07 25.33
CA GLY A 318 -16.86 18.48 26.50
C GLY A 318 -17.59 19.83 26.30
N GLY A 319 -17.87 20.24 25.07
CA GLY A 319 -18.51 21.52 24.75
C GLY A 319 -17.54 22.70 24.61
N GLU A 320 -16.24 22.51 24.88
CA GLU A 320 -15.22 23.52 24.71
C GLU A 320 -14.51 23.34 23.36
N ARG A 321 -14.26 24.47 22.66
CA ARG A 321 -13.54 24.45 21.39
C ARG A 321 -12.06 24.19 21.61
N LEU A 322 -11.52 23.27 20.85
CA LEU A 322 -10.08 23.02 20.76
C LEU A 322 -9.45 23.86 19.64
N GLU A 323 -8.20 24.17 19.80
CA GLU A 323 -7.40 24.77 18.72
C GLU A 323 -7.17 23.71 17.63
N VAL A 324 -7.34 24.13 16.37
CA VAL A 324 -7.19 23.26 15.20
C VAL A 324 -6.22 23.92 14.22
N ILE A 325 -5.27 23.16 13.75
CA ILE A 325 -4.37 23.57 12.67
C ILE A 325 -4.60 22.61 11.50
N GLN A 326 -5.36 23.06 10.51
CA GLN A 326 -5.47 22.35 9.24
C GLN A 326 -4.32 22.83 8.34
N ASN A 327 -3.46 21.89 7.95
CA ASN A 327 -2.27 22.22 7.21
C ASN A 327 -2.56 22.32 5.72
N GLU A 328 -2.76 23.53 5.23
CA GLU A 328 -3.01 23.86 3.82
C GLU A 328 -1.80 23.62 2.91
N THR A 329 -0.62 23.43 3.47
CA THR A 329 0.64 23.44 2.71
C THR A 329 1.59 22.36 3.15
N ILE A 330 1.18 21.12 3.06
CA ILE A 330 2.14 20.02 2.96
C ILE A 330 2.58 19.94 1.47
N GLU A 331 2.99 21.07 0.91
CA GLU A 331 3.59 21.10 -0.42
C GLU A 331 4.85 20.23 -0.41
N GLY A 332 4.85 19.21 -1.25
CA GLY A 332 5.94 18.27 -1.35
C GLY A 332 5.81 17.02 -0.45
N SER A 333 4.95 17.00 0.55
CA SER A 333 4.71 15.79 1.33
C SER A 333 3.90 14.76 0.53
N GLN A 334 4.04 13.50 0.91
CA GLN A 334 3.25 12.42 0.29
C GLN A 334 1.74 12.60 0.52
N LEU A 335 1.34 13.21 1.64
CA LEU A 335 -0.07 13.46 1.98
C LEU A 335 -0.72 14.48 1.05
N SER A 336 -0.03 15.58 0.74
CA SER A 336 -0.55 16.57 -0.20
C SER A 336 -0.80 15.98 -1.60
N ARG A 337 0.03 15.05 -2.02
CA ARG A 337 -0.12 14.35 -3.30
C ARG A 337 -1.29 13.37 -3.32
N ARG A 338 -1.74 12.91 -2.14
CA ARG A 338 -2.91 12.04 -1.98
C ARG A 338 -4.23 12.77 -1.92
N GLY A 339 -4.22 14.10 -1.89
CA GLY A 339 -5.42 14.91 -1.79
C GLY A 339 -5.97 15.04 -0.37
N ASN A 340 -5.19 14.72 0.65
CA ASN A 340 -5.55 14.88 2.06
C ASN A 340 -4.75 16.00 2.72
N ASP A 341 -5.40 16.66 3.69
CA ASP A 341 -4.76 17.54 4.64
C ASP A 341 -4.52 16.81 5.96
N LEU A 342 -3.51 17.27 6.70
CA LEU A 342 -3.35 16.92 8.09
C LEU A 342 -4.12 17.94 8.96
N VAL A 343 -4.97 17.43 9.83
CA VAL A 343 -5.71 18.21 10.83
C VAL A 343 -5.10 17.92 12.19
N ALA A 344 -4.37 18.88 12.74
CA ALA A 344 -3.82 18.81 14.07
C ALA A 344 -4.83 19.36 15.08
N VAL A 345 -5.29 18.52 16.00
CA VAL A 345 -6.12 18.91 17.13
C VAL A 345 -5.22 19.12 18.34
N VAL A 346 -5.24 20.33 18.88
CA VAL A 346 -4.39 20.75 19.99
C VAL A 346 -5.20 20.72 21.29
N PHE A 347 -4.70 19.93 22.24
CA PHE A 347 -5.31 19.82 23.55
C PHE A 347 -4.75 20.87 24.52
N PRO A 348 -5.56 21.38 25.47
CA PRO A 348 -5.06 22.38 26.44
C PRO A 348 -3.92 21.86 27.30
N ASN A 349 -3.92 20.58 27.62
CA ASN A 349 -2.92 19.90 28.42
C ASN A 349 -2.44 18.61 27.74
N PRO A 350 -1.24 18.10 28.06
CA PRO A 350 -0.77 16.80 27.61
C PRO A 350 -1.75 15.69 27.97
N LEU A 351 -2.04 14.83 27.02
CA LEU A 351 -2.96 13.70 27.19
C LEU A 351 -2.40 12.66 28.15
N VAL A 352 -3.26 12.06 28.93
CA VAL A 352 -2.91 11.00 29.89
C VAL A 352 -3.26 9.65 29.28
N GLN A 353 -2.33 8.70 29.31
CA GLN A 353 -2.54 7.34 28.82
C GLN A 353 -3.74 6.69 29.50
N GLY A 354 -4.53 5.93 28.74
CA GLY A 354 -5.76 5.28 29.21
C GLY A 354 -6.98 6.19 29.29
N THR A 355 -6.83 7.51 29.08
CA THR A 355 -7.97 8.43 29.07
C THR A 355 -8.84 8.20 27.85
N GLN A 356 -10.15 8.11 28.06
CA GLN A 356 -11.13 8.10 26.98
C GLN A 356 -11.50 9.54 26.63
N LEU A 357 -11.47 9.86 25.33
CA LEU A 357 -11.81 11.17 24.80
C LEU A 357 -13.01 11.05 23.88
N GLN A 358 -13.88 12.08 23.92
CA GLN A 358 -14.95 12.29 22.96
C GLN A 358 -14.67 13.63 22.23
N LEU A 359 -14.49 13.56 20.93
CA LEU A 359 -14.22 14.72 20.08
C LEU A 359 -15.38 14.89 19.09
N LYS A 360 -15.84 16.12 18.90
CA LYS A 360 -16.81 16.47 17.89
C LYS A 360 -16.19 17.40 16.86
N PHE A 361 -16.14 16.94 15.61
CA PHE A 361 -15.70 17.72 14.46
C PHE A 361 -16.89 18.25 13.69
N THR A 362 -16.87 19.52 13.32
CA THR A 362 -17.80 20.11 12.35
C THR A 362 -16.99 20.57 11.13
N TYR A 363 -17.35 20.10 9.95
CA TYR A 363 -16.61 20.38 8.72
C TYR A 363 -17.54 20.41 7.50
N SER A 364 -17.06 20.99 6.39
CA SER A 364 -17.81 21.03 5.14
C SER A 364 -16.92 21.22 3.92
N GLY A 365 -17.45 20.89 2.74
CA GLY A 365 -16.78 21.10 1.45
C GLY A 365 -17.36 20.24 0.35
N SER A 366 -16.62 20.08 -0.76
CA SER A 366 -17.09 19.40 -1.97
C SER A 366 -16.20 18.21 -2.30
N VAL A 367 -16.67 17.00 -1.99
CA VAL A 367 -16.01 15.72 -2.29
C VAL A 367 -16.73 14.90 -3.35
N LEU A 368 -17.85 15.40 -3.85
CA LEU A 368 -18.69 14.78 -4.86
C LEU A 368 -18.50 15.49 -6.20
N SER A 369 -18.38 14.71 -7.28
CA SER A 369 -18.31 15.24 -8.66
C SER A 369 -19.30 14.51 -9.54
N ASP A 370 -19.99 15.24 -10.42
CA ASP A 370 -20.92 14.66 -11.40
C ASP A 370 -20.09 14.07 -12.56
N ALA A 371 -20.21 12.76 -12.77
CA ALA A 371 -19.62 12.04 -13.88
C ALA A 371 -20.54 11.95 -15.10
N ALA A 372 -21.71 12.60 -15.06
CA ALA A 372 -22.82 12.53 -15.99
C ALA A 372 -23.65 11.25 -15.86
N GLY A 373 -24.78 11.20 -16.58
CA GLY A 373 -25.65 10.01 -16.57
C GLY A 373 -26.37 9.71 -15.24
N GLY A 374 -26.25 10.60 -14.26
CA GLY A 374 -26.73 10.36 -12.88
C GLY A 374 -25.75 9.56 -12.01
N LEU A 375 -24.54 9.36 -12.50
CA LEU A 375 -23.44 8.72 -11.79
C LEU A 375 -22.55 9.79 -11.16
N PHE A 376 -22.23 9.66 -9.88
CA PHE A 376 -21.35 10.57 -9.16
C PHE A 376 -20.06 9.88 -8.74
N TYR A 377 -19.00 10.66 -8.69
CA TYR A 377 -17.73 10.26 -8.15
C TYR A 377 -17.51 10.85 -6.77
N VAL A 378 -17.35 9.99 -5.76
CA VAL A 378 -17.03 10.39 -4.40
C VAL A 378 -15.51 10.44 -4.25
N GLY A 379 -14.94 11.63 -4.32
CA GLY A 379 -13.50 11.84 -4.43
C GLY A 379 -12.69 11.51 -3.19
N ALA A 380 -13.28 11.49 -2.02
CA ALA A 380 -12.60 11.35 -0.72
C ALA A 380 -13.16 10.17 0.08
N ARG A 381 -13.35 9.02 -0.54
CA ARG A 381 -14.08 7.90 0.06
C ARG A 381 -13.57 7.46 1.44
N GLY A 382 -12.25 7.49 1.67
CA GLY A 382 -11.65 7.09 2.95
C GLY A 382 -11.36 8.25 3.90
N THR A 383 -11.44 9.50 3.43
CA THR A 383 -11.08 10.71 4.17
C THR A 383 -12.14 11.81 4.05
N TRP A 384 -13.40 11.41 3.79
CA TRP A 384 -14.53 12.31 3.85
C TRP A 384 -14.94 12.66 5.30
N TYR A 385 -14.33 11.99 6.27
CA TYR A 385 -14.44 12.23 7.70
C TYR A 385 -13.04 12.25 8.32
N PRO A 386 -12.86 12.81 9.55
CA PRO A 386 -11.56 12.81 10.24
C PRO A 386 -11.08 11.39 10.50
N ASN A 387 -10.13 10.92 9.70
CA ASN A 387 -9.62 9.55 9.71
C ASN A 387 -8.25 9.45 10.39
N ARG A 388 -7.97 8.29 10.98
CA ARG A 388 -6.68 7.95 11.60
C ARG A 388 -6.14 6.60 11.09
N GLY A 389 -6.25 6.36 9.80
CA GLY A 389 -5.79 5.11 9.17
C GLY A 389 -6.85 4.02 9.19
N ILE A 390 -6.39 2.76 9.15
CA ILE A 390 -7.25 1.55 9.03
C ILE A 390 -7.56 0.88 10.37
N ALA A 391 -7.40 1.58 11.49
CA ALA A 391 -7.73 1.00 12.78
C ALA A 391 -9.21 0.62 12.86
N MET A 392 -9.49 -0.61 13.30
CA MET A 392 -10.84 -1.12 13.43
C MET A 392 -11.66 -0.28 14.42
N ALA A 393 -12.81 0.23 13.98
CA ALA A 393 -13.74 1.04 14.77
C ALA A 393 -15.19 0.72 14.40
N ASP A 394 -16.12 1.03 15.29
CA ASP A 394 -17.55 0.98 15.00
C ASP A 394 -18.00 2.27 14.30
N TYR A 395 -18.91 2.15 13.35
CA TYR A 395 -19.45 3.28 12.60
C TYR A 395 -20.98 3.31 12.70
N ASP A 396 -21.47 4.52 13.00
CA ASP A 396 -22.89 4.89 13.10
C ASP A 396 -23.08 6.15 12.25
N VAL A 397 -23.64 6.00 11.04
CA VAL A 397 -23.60 7.06 10.02
C VAL A 397 -25.00 7.40 9.53
N THR A 398 -25.37 8.65 9.61
CA THR A 398 -26.63 9.19 9.09
C THR A 398 -26.34 10.15 7.95
N PHE A 399 -27.01 9.94 6.82
CA PHE A 399 -26.97 10.85 5.68
C PHE A 399 -28.34 11.48 5.42
N ARG A 400 -28.34 12.78 5.25
CA ARG A 400 -29.44 13.56 4.69
C ARG A 400 -29.04 14.00 3.28
N PHE A 401 -29.83 13.65 2.27
CA PHE A 401 -29.51 13.89 0.86
C PHE A 401 -30.76 14.14 0.01
N PRO A 402 -30.63 14.76 -1.20
CA PRO A 402 -31.76 15.01 -2.07
C PRO A 402 -32.50 13.73 -2.47
N GLN A 403 -33.80 13.75 -2.41
CA GLN A 403 -34.71 12.60 -2.67
C GLN A 403 -34.55 12.02 -4.10
N SER A 404 -34.04 12.83 -5.04
CA SER A 404 -33.80 12.40 -6.42
C SER A 404 -32.61 11.44 -6.60
N TYR A 405 -31.85 11.20 -5.53
CA TYR A 405 -30.70 10.31 -5.53
C TYR A 405 -30.89 9.10 -4.62
N THR A 406 -30.12 8.06 -4.89
CA THR A 406 -29.93 6.92 -4.01
C THR A 406 -28.53 6.98 -3.42
N LEU A 407 -28.43 6.88 -2.10
CA LEU A 407 -27.19 6.81 -1.36
C LEU A 407 -27.01 5.38 -0.83
N VAL A 408 -25.82 4.85 -0.96
CA VAL A 408 -25.39 3.55 -0.44
C VAL A 408 -24.14 3.78 0.40
N ALA A 409 -24.11 3.26 1.61
CA ALA A 409 -22.99 3.46 2.53
C ALA A 409 -22.57 2.14 3.17
N THR A 410 -21.34 2.11 3.69
CA THR A 410 -20.79 1.03 4.49
C THR A 410 -21.66 0.73 5.70
N GLY A 411 -21.85 -0.55 6.02
CA GLY A 411 -22.67 -1.03 7.11
C GLY A 411 -24.09 -1.41 6.67
N LYS A 412 -24.87 -1.90 7.63
CA LYS A 412 -26.27 -2.28 7.43
C LYS A 412 -27.16 -1.06 7.52
N ARG A 413 -28.00 -0.84 6.51
CA ARG A 413 -29.01 0.23 6.54
C ARG A 413 -30.13 -0.11 7.53
N VAL A 414 -30.28 0.72 8.56
CA VAL A 414 -31.28 0.55 9.62
C VAL A 414 -32.61 1.21 9.24
N SER A 415 -32.54 2.43 8.66
CA SER A 415 -33.73 3.16 8.21
C SER A 415 -33.46 4.00 6.96
N LEU A 416 -34.54 4.33 6.25
CA LEU A 416 -34.56 5.31 5.17
C LEU A 416 -35.91 6.00 5.20
N GLU A 417 -35.92 7.27 5.56
CA GLU A 417 -37.11 8.09 5.72
C GLU A 417 -37.12 9.23 4.70
N GLN A 418 -38.31 9.76 4.42
CA GLN A 418 -38.48 10.89 3.52
C GLN A 418 -38.96 12.10 4.34
N GLU A 419 -38.17 13.18 4.33
CA GLU A 419 -38.49 14.40 5.07
C GLU A 419 -38.33 15.64 4.18
N SER A 420 -39.41 16.38 3.93
CA SER A 420 -39.35 17.68 3.26
C SER A 420 -38.54 17.71 1.95
N GLY A 421 -38.70 16.70 1.09
CA GLY A 421 -37.99 16.58 -0.20
C GLY A 421 -36.57 16.08 -0.09
N GLN A 422 -36.13 15.63 1.09
CA GLN A 422 -34.87 14.95 1.34
C GLN A 422 -35.09 13.52 1.80
N SER A 423 -34.14 12.66 1.57
CA SER A 423 -34.04 11.35 2.17
C SER A 423 -33.09 11.39 3.37
N VAL A 424 -33.47 10.73 4.46
CA VAL A 424 -32.64 10.55 5.65
C VAL A 424 -32.41 9.05 5.82
N GLY A 425 -31.19 8.62 5.59
CA GLY A 425 -30.78 7.21 5.71
C GLY A 425 -29.81 7.02 6.85
N HIS A 426 -29.92 5.89 7.57
CA HIS A 426 -29.10 5.54 8.71
C HIS A 426 -28.45 4.17 8.49
N TRP A 427 -27.14 4.09 8.68
CA TRP A 427 -26.32 2.88 8.54
C TRP A 427 -25.49 2.65 9.79
N ILE A 428 -25.34 1.39 10.18
CA ILE A 428 -24.54 0.96 11.33
C ILE A 428 -23.64 -0.18 10.89
N SER A 429 -22.36 -0.13 11.26
CA SER A 429 -21.44 -1.25 11.07
C SER A 429 -21.85 -2.45 11.92
N GLU A 430 -21.71 -3.66 11.40
CA GLU A 430 -22.10 -4.90 12.12
C GLU A 430 -20.94 -5.44 13.02
N GLY A 431 -20.04 -4.58 13.39
CA GLY A 431 -18.85 -4.79 14.19
C GLY A 431 -17.77 -3.81 13.79
N PRO A 432 -16.61 -3.85 14.44
CA PRO A 432 -15.49 -2.99 14.08
C PRO A 432 -14.99 -3.27 12.67
N ILE A 433 -14.83 -2.20 11.88
CA ILE A 433 -14.36 -2.22 10.50
C ILE A 433 -13.27 -1.17 10.29
N PRO A 434 -12.37 -1.35 9.30
CA PRO A 434 -11.22 -0.47 9.14
C PRO A 434 -11.58 0.91 8.54
N ILE A 435 -12.68 1.00 7.80
CA ILE A 435 -13.01 2.19 7.03
C ILE A 435 -14.52 2.23 6.71
N ALA A 436 -15.09 3.44 6.62
CA ALA A 436 -16.45 3.66 6.16
C ALA A 436 -16.47 4.57 4.93
N GLY A 437 -17.33 4.25 3.97
CA GLY A 437 -17.52 5.04 2.77
C GLY A 437 -18.95 5.05 2.30
N PHE A 438 -19.22 5.83 1.27
CA PHE A 438 -20.51 5.90 0.63
C PHE A 438 -20.38 6.15 -0.87
N ASN A 439 -21.48 5.90 -1.57
CA ASN A 439 -21.66 6.29 -2.98
C ASN A 439 -23.02 6.94 -3.17
N LEU A 440 -23.15 7.77 -4.20
CA LEU A 440 -24.37 8.50 -4.52
C LEU A 440 -24.61 8.42 -6.03
N GLY A 441 -25.87 8.23 -6.43
CA GLY A 441 -26.23 8.17 -7.85
C GLY A 441 -27.73 8.10 -8.08
N ARG A 442 -28.15 8.12 -9.36
CA ARG A 442 -29.52 7.82 -9.79
C ARG A 442 -29.61 6.33 -10.13
N TYR A 443 -29.43 5.52 -9.10
CA TYR A 443 -29.34 4.08 -9.26
C TYR A 443 -30.68 3.39 -9.40
N ILE A 444 -30.71 2.36 -10.20
CA ILE A 444 -31.69 1.28 -10.16
C ILE A 444 -31.14 0.17 -9.28
N ARG A 445 -31.92 -0.23 -8.30
CA ARG A 445 -31.57 -1.34 -7.40
C ARG A 445 -32.15 -2.64 -7.93
N THR A 446 -31.31 -3.67 -7.95
CA THR A 446 -31.70 -5.08 -8.11
C THR A 446 -31.19 -5.87 -6.92
N SER A 447 -32.00 -6.82 -6.43
CA SER A 447 -31.71 -7.55 -5.19
C SER A 447 -31.68 -9.04 -5.42
N ALA A 448 -30.75 -9.74 -4.73
CA ALA A 448 -30.65 -11.19 -4.66
C ALA A 448 -30.30 -11.62 -3.23
N LYS A 449 -30.25 -12.91 -2.93
CA LYS A 449 -29.89 -13.42 -1.60
C LYS A 449 -28.92 -14.57 -1.68
N ALA A 450 -27.87 -14.53 -0.86
CA ALA A 450 -26.94 -15.62 -0.59
C ALA A 450 -27.19 -16.17 0.82
N GLY A 451 -28.09 -17.12 0.95
CA GLY A 451 -28.60 -17.56 2.27
C GLY A 451 -29.28 -16.40 2.99
N ASP A 452 -28.73 -16.02 4.14
CA ASP A 452 -29.24 -14.88 4.94
C ASP A 452 -28.65 -13.52 4.52
N VAL A 453 -27.69 -13.51 3.60
CA VAL A 453 -27.04 -12.28 3.11
C VAL A 453 -27.88 -11.64 2.01
N GLU A 454 -28.28 -10.40 2.18
CA GLU A 454 -28.93 -9.58 1.15
C GLU A 454 -27.88 -8.97 0.23
N VAL A 455 -28.00 -9.22 -1.09
CA VAL A 455 -27.07 -8.69 -2.09
C VAL A 455 -27.81 -7.73 -3.00
N ASP A 456 -27.38 -6.48 -3.01
CA ASP A 456 -27.98 -5.42 -3.81
C ASP A 456 -27.00 -4.92 -4.87
N SER A 457 -27.43 -4.81 -6.11
CA SER A 457 -26.71 -4.13 -7.18
C SER A 457 -27.35 -2.79 -7.49
N TYR A 458 -26.55 -1.73 -7.51
CA TYR A 458 -26.93 -0.35 -7.78
C TYR A 458 -26.21 0.15 -9.02
N ALA A 459 -26.95 0.33 -10.11
CA ALA A 459 -26.42 0.77 -11.40
C ALA A 459 -27.26 1.90 -12.00
N THR A 460 -26.67 2.79 -12.77
CA THR A 460 -27.36 3.85 -13.50
C THR A 460 -27.78 3.37 -14.89
N HIS A 461 -28.64 4.14 -15.56
CA HIS A 461 -29.04 3.87 -16.96
C HIS A 461 -27.96 4.14 -17.98
N SER A 462 -26.87 4.78 -17.59
CA SER A 462 -25.77 5.13 -18.48
C SER A 462 -24.44 5.09 -17.76
N VAL A 463 -23.40 4.94 -18.53
CA VAL A 463 -22.01 5.09 -18.06
C VAL A 463 -21.64 6.57 -17.98
N GLU A 464 -20.48 6.87 -17.40
CA GLU A 464 -19.90 8.20 -17.38
C GLU A 464 -19.71 8.77 -18.80
N LYS A 465 -19.72 10.10 -18.93
CA LYS A 465 -19.65 10.80 -20.20
C LYS A 465 -18.41 10.44 -21.03
N GLU A 466 -17.29 10.26 -20.37
CA GLU A 466 -16.03 9.85 -20.99
C GLU A 466 -15.52 8.60 -20.25
N MET A 467 -15.83 7.43 -20.77
CA MET A 467 -15.28 6.20 -20.21
C MET A 467 -13.75 6.21 -20.38
N PRO A 468 -12.99 6.11 -19.30
CA PRO A 468 -11.55 6.01 -19.38
C PRO A 468 -11.20 4.71 -20.07
N LYS A 469 -10.40 4.76 -21.13
CA LYS A 469 -9.86 3.53 -21.72
C LYS A 469 -9.03 2.82 -20.67
N PRO A 470 -9.22 1.50 -20.46
CA PRO A 470 -8.32 0.72 -19.64
C PRO A 470 -6.89 0.95 -20.12
N LEU A 471 -5.93 0.99 -19.22
CA LEU A 471 -4.53 0.92 -19.63
C LEU A 471 -4.40 -0.36 -20.43
N GLN A 472 -4.06 -0.21 -21.72
CA GLN A 472 -3.74 -1.38 -22.55
C GLN A 472 -2.52 -2.05 -21.92
N VAL A 473 -2.83 -3.07 -21.15
CA VAL A 473 -1.90 -3.83 -20.38
C VAL A 473 -1.03 -4.70 -21.29
N LEU A 474 -1.45 -4.86 -22.56
CA LEU A 474 -0.72 -5.63 -23.56
C LEU A 474 -0.81 -4.99 -24.96
N PRO A 475 0.28 -4.49 -25.53
CA PRO A 475 0.45 -4.59 -26.96
C PRO A 475 0.73 -6.06 -27.30
N LEU A 476 -0.28 -6.80 -27.75
CA LEU A 476 -0.03 -8.08 -28.41
C LEU A 476 0.90 -7.83 -29.61
N PRO A 477 1.95 -8.63 -29.82
CA PRO A 477 2.75 -8.55 -31.03
C PRO A 477 1.78 -8.78 -32.21
N HIS A 478 1.73 -7.82 -33.11
CA HIS A 478 0.98 -7.96 -34.35
C HIS A 478 1.56 -9.14 -35.14
N SER A 479 0.83 -10.25 -35.16
CA SER A 479 1.05 -11.22 -36.22
C SER A 479 0.72 -10.52 -37.54
N PRO A 480 1.59 -10.56 -38.54
CA PRO A 480 1.25 -10.00 -39.84
C PRO A 480 0.08 -10.78 -40.43
N SER A 481 -1.11 -10.19 -40.36
CA SER A 481 -2.28 -10.70 -41.05
C SER A 481 -2.16 -10.29 -42.53
N PRO A 482 -2.44 -11.18 -43.49
CA PRO A 482 -2.41 -10.82 -44.88
C PRO A 482 -3.51 -9.80 -45.19
N MET A 483 -3.14 -8.78 -45.98
CA MET A 483 -3.99 -7.73 -46.47
C MET A 483 -5.41 -8.16 -46.78
N SER A 484 -6.39 -7.53 -46.12
CA SER A 484 -7.78 -7.52 -46.57
C SER A 484 -8.05 -6.28 -47.42
N PRO A 485 -8.77 -6.36 -48.52
CA PRO A 485 -8.98 -5.25 -49.45
C PRO A 485 -9.90 -4.18 -48.85
N GLU A 486 -9.63 -2.95 -49.23
CA GLU A 486 -10.46 -1.76 -48.98
C GLU A 486 -11.91 -1.99 -49.41
N GLY A 487 -12.85 -1.66 -48.53
CA GLY A 487 -14.26 -1.65 -48.84
C GLY A 487 -15.22 -1.90 -47.67
N ALA A 488 -14.95 -1.45 -46.49
CA ALA A 488 -15.95 -1.50 -45.41
C ALA A 488 -16.82 -0.24 -45.44
N ARG A 489 -18.06 -0.43 -45.89
CA ARG A 489 -19.15 0.55 -45.74
C ARG A 489 -19.33 0.88 -44.26
N THR A 490 -19.18 2.17 -43.94
CA THR A 490 -19.65 2.75 -42.68
C THR A 490 -21.17 2.60 -42.60
N THR A 491 -21.68 1.56 -41.99
CA THR A 491 -23.02 1.56 -41.43
C THR A 491 -22.96 2.33 -40.14
N THR A 492 -23.49 3.53 -40.14
CA THR A 492 -23.86 4.26 -38.93
C THR A 492 -25.01 3.50 -38.27
N SER A 493 -24.75 2.47 -37.51
CA SER A 493 -25.68 2.00 -36.49
C SER A 493 -25.61 3.02 -35.33
N SER A 494 -26.73 3.64 -35.02
CA SER A 494 -26.88 4.34 -33.74
C SER A 494 -26.87 3.25 -32.65
N GLU A 495 -25.70 2.83 -32.21
CA GLU A 495 -25.62 1.94 -31.05
C GLU A 495 -26.16 2.70 -29.86
N ALA A 496 -27.19 2.12 -29.21
CA ALA A 496 -27.71 2.63 -27.97
C ALA A 496 -26.54 2.68 -26.96
N LEU A 497 -26.41 3.81 -26.26
CA LEU A 497 -25.39 3.94 -25.20
C LEU A 497 -25.51 2.76 -24.23
N PRO A 498 -24.39 2.23 -23.72
CA PRO A 498 -24.40 1.16 -22.73
C PRO A 498 -25.30 1.51 -21.53
N ASN A 499 -26.13 0.57 -21.11
CA ASN A 499 -27.03 0.73 -19.98
C ASN A 499 -26.66 -0.26 -18.86
N PRO A 500 -25.85 0.13 -17.88
CA PRO A 500 -25.39 -0.71 -16.78
C PRO A 500 -26.49 -1.38 -15.96
N ALA A 501 -27.64 -0.71 -15.85
CA ALA A 501 -28.79 -1.24 -15.08
C ALA A 501 -29.40 -2.52 -15.68
N VAL A 502 -29.20 -2.79 -16.96
CA VAL A 502 -29.70 -4.02 -17.62
C VAL A 502 -29.02 -5.26 -17.03
N ASP A 503 -27.73 -5.18 -16.78
CA ASP A 503 -26.92 -6.30 -16.31
C ASP A 503 -26.87 -6.39 -14.76
N GLY A 504 -27.52 -5.45 -14.04
CA GLY A 504 -27.52 -5.40 -12.56
C GLY A 504 -28.07 -6.67 -11.90
N THR A 505 -29.09 -7.35 -12.51
CA THR A 505 -29.64 -8.60 -12.01
C THR A 505 -28.65 -9.76 -12.14
N GLN A 506 -27.96 -9.84 -13.28
CA GLN A 506 -26.92 -10.86 -13.52
C GLN A 506 -25.74 -10.64 -12.56
N LEU A 507 -25.33 -9.41 -12.35
CA LEU A 507 -24.23 -9.09 -11.44
C LEU A 507 -24.56 -9.44 -9.98
N ALA A 508 -25.81 -9.15 -9.52
CA ALA A 508 -26.25 -9.54 -8.19
C ALA A 508 -26.27 -11.08 -8.02
N ALA A 509 -26.71 -11.81 -9.04
CA ALA A 509 -26.71 -13.27 -9.04
C ALA A 509 -25.25 -13.83 -9.01
N SER A 510 -24.35 -13.27 -9.81
CA SER A 510 -22.93 -13.65 -9.81
C SER A 510 -22.26 -13.38 -8.45
N ALA A 511 -22.63 -12.30 -7.78
CA ALA A 511 -22.14 -12.02 -6.43
C ALA A 511 -22.65 -13.02 -5.39
N VAL A 512 -23.91 -13.49 -5.52
CA VAL A 512 -24.46 -14.57 -4.68
C VAL A 512 -23.66 -15.86 -4.84
N ASP A 513 -23.35 -16.25 -6.08
CA ASP A 513 -22.55 -17.45 -6.36
C ASP A 513 -21.12 -17.31 -5.84
N THR A 514 -20.54 -16.13 -5.97
CA THR A 514 -19.21 -15.80 -5.44
C THR A 514 -19.19 -15.90 -3.91
N ILE A 515 -20.11 -15.23 -3.22
CA ILE A 515 -20.25 -15.31 -1.75
C ILE A 515 -20.40 -16.75 -1.30
N THR A 516 -21.29 -17.50 -1.95
CA THR A 516 -21.58 -18.90 -1.60
C THR A 516 -20.32 -19.77 -1.76
N SER A 517 -19.55 -19.54 -2.81
CA SER A 517 -18.33 -20.31 -3.10
C SER A 517 -17.19 -19.96 -2.15
N LEU A 518 -16.94 -18.66 -1.92
CA LEU A 518 -15.91 -18.20 -0.98
C LEU A 518 -16.25 -18.55 0.47
N ALA A 519 -17.53 -18.53 0.84
CA ALA A 519 -17.97 -19.00 2.17
C ALA A 519 -17.66 -20.48 2.43
N LYS A 520 -17.69 -21.33 1.40
CA LYS A 520 -17.23 -22.73 1.51
C LYS A 520 -15.72 -22.83 1.71
N MET A 521 -14.97 -21.91 1.13
CA MET A 521 -13.51 -21.87 1.25
C MET A 521 -13.07 -21.31 2.63
N TYR A 522 -13.62 -20.18 3.05
CA TYR A 522 -13.09 -19.38 4.16
C TYR A 522 -13.97 -19.32 5.40
N GLY A 523 -15.22 -19.75 5.30
CA GLY A 523 -16.23 -19.62 6.36
C GLY A 523 -17.27 -18.57 6.01
N SER A 524 -18.27 -18.41 6.89
CA SER A 524 -19.42 -17.53 6.66
C SER A 524 -19.04 -16.12 6.22
N PHE A 525 -19.84 -15.55 5.31
CA PHE A 525 -19.71 -14.16 4.91
C PHE A 525 -19.81 -13.26 6.15
N PRO A 526 -18.90 -12.25 6.30
CA PRO A 526 -18.78 -11.52 7.56
C PRO A 526 -19.90 -10.51 7.84
N PHE A 527 -20.73 -10.17 6.85
CA PHE A 527 -21.77 -9.14 6.94
C PHE A 527 -23.15 -9.69 6.56
N SER A 528 -24.25 -9.05 7.03
CA SER A 528 -25.60 -9.47 6.66
C SER A 528 -26.05 -8.91 5.32
N THR A 529 -25.35 -7.91 4.78
CA THR A 529 -25.67 -7.25 3.50
C THR A 529 -24.41 -7.01 2.69
N LEU A 530 -24.54 -7.06 1.35
CA LEU A 530 -23.53 -6.60 0.42
C LEU A 530 -24.17 -5.71 -0.64
N ALA A 531 -23.66 -4.50 -0.80
CA ALA A 531 -24.07 -3.58 -1.84
C ALA A 531 -22.98 -3.45 -2.91
N LEU A 532 -23.33 -3.69 -4.18
CA LEU A 532 -22.49 -3.44 -5.33
C LEU A 532 -22.91 -2.11 -5.93
N THR A 533 -22.02 -1.12 -6.00
CA THR A 533 -22.33 0.21 -6.52
C THR A 533 -21.48 0.51 -7.75
N GLN A 534 -22.11 0.99 -8.82
CA GLN A 534 -21.42 1.50 -9.98
C GLN A 534 -20.64 2.77 -9.61
N ARG A 535 -19.40 2.85 -10.07
CA ARG A 535 -18.55 4.04 -9.98
C ARG A 535 -17.88 4.33 -11.33
N PRO A 536 -17.62 5.62 -11.64
CA PRO A 536 -16.84 5.97 -12.84
C PRO A 536 -15.38 5.54 -12.68
N GLY A 537 -14.75 5.18 -13.79
CA GLY A 537 -13.35 4.79 -13.86
C GLY A 537 -13.14 3.30 -14.06
N THR A 538 -11.88 2.90 -14.15
CA THR A 538 -11.45 1.51 -14.37
C THR A 538 -11.22 0.72 -13.07
N ASP A 539 -11.10 1.40 -11.94
CA ASP A 539 -10.77 0.78 -10.66
C ASP A 539 -12.02 0.36 -9.90
N SER A 540 -11.92 -0.72 -9.15
CA SER A 540 -12.92 -1.15 -8.18
C SER A 540 -12.34 -1.12 -6.77
N GLN A 541 -13.18 -1.21 -5.75
CA GLN A 541 -12.76 -1.27 -4.34
C GLN A 541 -13.79 -2.02 -3.52
N GLY A 542 -13.36 -3.08 -2.83
CA GLY A 542 -14.13 -3.76 -1.81
C GLY A 542 -13.93 -3.09 -0.45
N TRP A 543 -15.03 -2.64 0.14
CA TRP A 543 -15.08 -2.09 1.48
C TRP A 543 -16.14 -2.83 2.30
N PRO A 544 -16.09 -2.78 3.64
CA PRO A 544 -16.97 -3.58 4.48
C PRO A 544 -18.45 -3.41 4.11
N GLY A 545 -19.04 -4.46 3.54
CA GLY A 545 -20.45 -4.49 3.14
C GLY A 545 -20.81 -3.64 1.92
N VAL A 546 -19.86 -2.94 1.27
CA VAL A 546 -20.09 -2.16 0.05
C VAL A 546 -18.92 -2.28 -0.93
N ILE A 547 -19.22 -2.58 -2.17
CA ILE A 547 -18.23 -2.68 -3.25
C ILE A 547 -18.49 -1.58 -4.27
N PHE A 548 -17.45 -0.82 -4.59
CA PHE A 548 -17.45 0.20 -5.62
C PHE A 548 -16.87 -0.42 -6.90
N LEU A 549 -17.72 -0.78 -7.83
CA LEU A 549 -17.34 -1.46 -9.07
C LEU A 549 -17.23 -0.47 -10.23
N SER A 550 -16.17 -0.61 -11.01
CA SER A 550 -15.99 0.08 -12.28
C SER A 550 -17.22 -0.09 -13.18
N SER A 551 -17.58 0.97 -13.91
CA SER A 551 -18.62 0.89 -14.93
C SER A 551 -18.39 -0.23 -15.94
N TYR A 552 -17.13 -0.61 -16.20
CA TYR A 552 -16.80 -1.73 -17.09
C TYR A 552 -17.31 -3.09 -16.61
N VAL A 553 -17.44 -3.30 -15.29
CA VAL A 553 -17.97 -4.54 -14.70
C VAL A 553 -19.46 -4.72 -15.04
N TYR A 554 -20.19 -3.60 -15.15
CA TYR A 554 -21.62 -3.60 -15.50
C TYR A 554 -21.90 -3.72 -17.01
N LEU A 555 -20.87 -3.81 -17.85
CA LEU A 555 -21.03 -3.97 -19.28
C LEU A 555 -20.94 -5.45 -19.69
N SER A 556 -21.70 -5.83 -20.72
CA SER A 556 -21.55 -7.13 -21.36
C SER A 556 -20.19 -7.25 -22.08
N SER A 557 -19.74 -8.49 -22.35
CA SER A 557 -18.51 -8.74 -23.09
C SER A 557 -18.51 -8.04 -24.47
N ALA A 558 -19.66 -7.99 -25.16
CA ALA A 558 -19.79 -7.32 -26.46
C ALA A 558 -19.63 -5.80 -26.33
N GLN A 559 -20.21 -5.19 -25.29
CA GLN A 559 -20.07 -3.76 -25.02
C GLN A 559 -18.61 -3.40 -24.67
N ARG A 560 -17.95 -4.21 -23.82
CA ARG A 560 -16.51 -4.01 -23.53
C ARG A 560 -15.64 -4.15 -24.78
N ALA A 561 -15.96 -5.10 -25.66
CA ALA A 561 -15.24 -5.24 -26.94
C ALA A 561 -15.44 -4.03 -27.87
N ALA A 562 -16.65 -3.43 -27.88
CA ALA A 562 -16.93 -2.20 -28.62
C ALA A 562 -16.09 -1.01 -28.10
N GLU A 563 -15.79 -0.96 -26.81
CA GLU A 563 -14.87 0.01 -26.19
C GLU A 563 -13.38 -0.35 -26.37
N HIS A 564 -13.06 -1.32 -27.21
CA HIS A 564 -11.69 -1.77 -27.54
C HIS A 564 -10.91 -2.31 -26.33
N VAL A 565 -11.61 -2.92 -25.37
CA VAL A 565 -11.02 -3.61 -24.23
C VAL A 565 -10.29 -4.86 -24.70
N SER A 566 -9.08 -5.12 -24.22
CA SER A 566 -8.31 -6.32 -24.58
C SER A 566 -9.00 -7.61 -24.11
N ALA A 567 -8.61 -8.75 -24.66
CA ALA A 567 -9.17 -10.05 -24.26
C ALA A 567 -8.93 -10.32 -22.76
N ALA A 568 -7.73 -9.99 -22.25
CA ALA A 568 -7.41 -10.17 -20.83
C ALA A 568 -8.19 -9.18 -19.95
N ASP A 569 -8.32 -7.91 -20.37
CA ASP A 569 -9.14 -6.93 -19.62
C ASP A 569 -10.62 -7.30 -19.67
N ASN A 570 -11.09 -7.92 -20.75
CA ASN A 570 -12.48 -8.42 -20.82
C ASN A 570 -12.73 -9.54 -19.79
N VAL A 571 -11.77 -10.45 -19.59
CA VAL A 571 -11.82 -11.45 -18.52
C VAL A 571 -11.72 -10.77 -17.15
N LEU A 572 -10.80 -9.80 -17.00
CA LEU A 572 -10.62 -9.06 -15.75
C LEU A 572 -11.93 -8.39 -15.29
N PHE A 573 -12.55 -7.57 -16.14
CA PHE A 573 -13.78 -6.87 -15.80
C PHE A 573 -15.02 -7.79 -15.72
N GLY A 574 -15.05 -8.83 -16.53
CA GLY A 574 -16.20 -9.75 -16.59
C GLY A 574 -16.23 -10.76 -15.47
N GLU A 575 -15.08 -11.34 -15.14
CA GLU A 575 -15.02 -12.57 -14.36
C GLU A 575 -14.16 -12.44 -13.08
N VAL A 576 -13.17 -11.53 -13.05
CA VAL A 576 -12.19 -11.49 -11.95
C VAL A 576 -12.48 -10.36 -10.98
N MET A 577 -12.79 -9.17 -11.47
CA MET A 577 -12.82 -7.95 -10.64
C MET A 577 -13.88 -8.01 -9.52
N MET A 578 -15.11 -8.39 -9.82
CA MET A 578 -16.16 -8.48 -8.80
C MET A 578 -15.86 -9.59 -7.77
N PRO A 579 -15.48 -10.82 -8.14
CA PRO A 579 -15.06 -11.83 -7.16
C PRO A 579 -13.85 -11.42 -6.32
N HIS A 580 -12.90 -10.69 -6.88
CA HIS A 580 -11.77 -10.10 -6.15
C HIS A 580 -12.26 -9.15 -5.05
N GLU A 581 -13.12 -8.20 -5.37
CA GLU A 581 -13.66 -7.25 -4.40
C GLU A 581 -14.56 -7.94 -3.33
N VAL A 582 -15.25 -9.01 -3.70
CA VAL A 582 -15.98 -9.84 -2.73
C VAL A 582 -15.03 -10.59 -1.79
N ALA A 583 -13.88 -11.07 -2.27
CA ALA A 583 -12.90 -11.76 -1.43
C ALA A 583 -12.28 -10.82 -0.39
N HIS A 584 -12.19 -9.51 -0.69
CA HIS A 584 -11.76 -8.50 0.28
C HIS A 584 -12.63 -8.44 1.53
N GLN A 585 -13.89 -8.90 1.47
CA GLN A 585 -14.76 -8.94 2.65
C GLN A 585 -14.18 -9.86 3.76
N TRP A 586 -13.36 -10.85 3.40
CA TRP A 586 -12.59 -11.68 4.34
C TRP A 586 -11.17 -11.15 4.51
N PHE A 587 -10.44 -10.92 3.41
CA PHE A 587 -9.03 -10.54 3.38
C PHE A 587 -8.86 -9.10 2.90
N GLY A 588 -8.77 -8.16 3.82
CA GLY A 588 -8.75 -6.72 3.62
C GLY A 588 -9.66 -6.00 4.62
N ASP A 589 -10.93 -6.44 4.71
CA ASP A 589 -11.93 -5.82 5.57
C ASP A 589 -12.00 -6.44 6.97
N GLN A 590 -11.71 -7.74 7.10
CA GLN A 590 -11.70 -8.45 8.38
C GLN A 590 -10.30 -8.87 8.83
N VAL A 591 -9.43 -9.22 7.91
CA VAL A 591 -8.00 -9.39 8.15
C VAL A 591 -7.30 -8.22 7.48
N SER A 592 -6.64 -7.35 8.25
CA SER A 592 -5.92 -6.20 7.70
C SER A 592 -4.41 -6.45 7.69
N TRP A 593 -3.69 -5.60 6.99
CA TRP A 593 -2.23 -5.64 6.90
C TRP A 593 -1.58 -4.79 7.99
N ALA A 594 -0.45 -5.24 8.53
CA ALA A 594 0.27 -4.53 9.58
C ALA A 594 0.98 -3.27 9.05
N SER A 595 1.46 -3.30 7.80
CA SER A 595 2.11 -2.18 7.15
C SER A 595 1.96 -2.27 5.62
N TYR A 596 2.49 -1.29 4.89
CA TYR A 596 2.49 -1.34 3.43
C TYR A 596 3.28 -2.53 2.85
N HIS A 597 4.17 -3.13 3.63
CA HIS A 597 4.92 -4.32 3.24
C HIS A 597 4.06 -5.57 3.10
N GLU A 598 2.89 -5.60 3.72
CA GLU A 598 1.96 -6.74 3.73
C GLU A 598 0.74 -6.54 2.83
N GLN A 599 0.54 -5.36 2.24
CA GLN A 599 -0.61 -5.10 1.35
C GLN A 599 -0.72 -6.13 0.23
N TRP A 600 0.42 -6.49 -0.39
CA TRP A 600 0.47 -7.45 -1.48
C TRP A 600 -0.19 -8.79 -1.14
N LEU A 601 -0.07 -9.22 0.13
CA LEU A 601 -0.56 -10.52 0.59
C LEU A 601 -2.08 -10.61 0.46
N LEU A 602 -2.80 -9.59 0.94
CA LEU A 602 -4.25 -9.57 0.92
C LEU A 602 -4.79 -9.33 -0.49
N GLU A 603 -4.13 -8.48 -1.27
CA GLU A 603 -4.43 -8.28 -2.68
C GLU A 603 -4.20 -9.56 -3.51
N ALA A 604 -3.09 -10.26 -3.25
CA ALA A 604 -2.78 -11.52 -3.92
C ALA A 604 -3.76 -12.63 -3.56
N ILE A 605 -4.15 -12.76 -2.29
CA ILE A 605 -5.16 -13.73 -1.84
C ILE A 605 -6.51 -13.40 -2.48
N ALA A 606 -6.94 -12.13 -2.50
CA ALA A 606 -8.22 -11.74 -3.10
C ALA A 606 -8.23 -12.01 -4.61
N ASN A 607 -7.18 -11.59 -5.33
CA ASN A 607 -7.07 -11.81 -6.76
C ASN A 607 -7.00 -13.31 -7.13
N TYR A 608 -6.21 -14.05 -6.36
CA TYR A 608 -6.10 -15.48 -6.57
C TYR A 608 -7.38 -16.26 -6.21
N SER A 609 -8.15 -15.77 -5.23
CA SER A 609 -9.48 -16.32 -4.90
C SER A 609 -10.43 -16.22 -6.10
N ALA A 610 -10.43 -15.08 -6.78
CA ALA A 610 -11.21 -14.92 -8.02
C ALA A 610 -10.77 -15.90 -9.11
N LEU A 611 -9.45 -16.10 -9.31
CA LEU A 611 -8.93 -17.06 -10.27
C LEU A 611 -9.28 -18.52 -9.90
N MET A 612 -9.30 -18.88 -8.62
CA MET A 612 -9.73 -20.22 -8.18
C MET A 612 -11.21 -20.48 -8.48
N LEU A 613 -12.06 -19.47 -8.39
CA LEU A 613 -13.46 -19.58 -8.79
C LEU A 613 -13.59 -19.70 -10.30
N LEU A 614 -12.85 -18.89 -11.05
CA LEU A 614 -12.83 -18.92 -12.51
C LEU A 614 -12.31 -20.26 -13.07
N GLU A 615 -11.30 -20.87 -12.41
CA GLU A 615 -10.72 -22.17 -12.83
C GLU A 615 -11.77 -23.29 -12.91
N ARG A 616 -12.78 -23.24 -12.03
CA ARG A 616 -13.83 -24.26 -11.99
C ARG A 616 -14.65 -24.32 -13.28
N ASP A 617 -14.97 -23.15 -13.84
CA ASP A 617 -15.91 -23.05 -14.95
C ASP A 617 -15.22 -22.66 -16.27
N GLN A 618 -14.12 -21.90 -16.20
CA GLN A 618 -13.41 -21.33 -17.35
C GLN A 618 -11.87 -21.42 -17.19
N PRO A 619 -11.28 -22.63 -17.14
CA PRO A 619 -9.84 -22.79 -16.88
C PRO A 619 -8.94 -22.13 -17.96
N ALA A 620 -9.45 -21.95 -19.18
CA ALA A 620 -8.71 -21.26 -20.24
C ALA A 620 -8.52 -19.76 -19.93
N ASP A 621 -9.50 -19.14 -19.28
CA ASP A 621 -9.43 -17.73 -18.92
C ASP A 621 -8.48 -17.50 -17.74
N VAL A 622 -8.34 -18.47 -16.82
CA VAL A 622 -7.28 -18.44 -15.81
C VAL A 622 -5.89 -18.41 -16.47
N GLN A 623 -5.68 -19.27 -17.51
CA GLN A 623 -4.42 -19.25 -18.24
C GLN A 623 -4.20 -17.92 -18.96
N THR A 624 -5.26 -17.33 -19.53
CA THR A 624 -5.21 -16.00 -20.15
C THR A 624 -4.76 -14.95 -19.14
N MET A 625 -5.31 -14.95 -17.93
CA MET A 625 -4.92 -14.00 -16.86
C MET A 625 -3.49 -14.21 -16.38
N LEU A 626 -3.09 -15.45 -16.09
CA LEU A 626 -1.73 -15.75 -15.64
C LEU A 626 -0.68 -15.38 -16.71
N GLN A 627 -0.97 -15.63 -17.99
CA GLN A 627 -0.11 -15.22 -19.10
C GLN A 627 -0.06 -13.70 -19.24
N ALA A 628 -1.19 -13.00 -19.09
CA ALA A 628 -1.24 -11.55 -19.11
C ALA A 628 -0.37 -10.95 -17.99
N TYR A 629 -0.48 -11.45 -16.76
CA TYR A 629 0.36 -10.99 -15.64
C TYR A 629 1.84 -11.26 -15.90
N ARG A 630 2.18 -12.44 -16.42
CA ARG A 630 3.57 -12.78 -16.77
C ARG A 630 4.14 -11.84 -17.86
N GLN A 631 3.35 -11.56 -18.88
CA GLN A 631 3.74 -10.64 -19.95
C GLN A 631 3.92 -9.22 -19.44
N LEU A 632 3.06 -8.76 -18.51
CA LEU A 632 3.20 -7.45 -17.86
C LEU A 632 4.51 -7.33 -17.09
N LEU A 633 4.88 -8.36 -16.34
CA LEU A 633 6.15 -8.40 -15.61
C LEU A 633 7.34 -8.29 -16.57
N ALA A 634 7.28 -8.94 -17.75
CA ALA A 634 8.31 -8.88 -18.76
C ALA A 634 8.35 -7.56 -19.54
N THR A 635 7.22 -6.88 -19.67
CA THR A 635 7.10 -5.64 -20.44
C THR A 635 7.96 -4.54 -19.82
N LYS A 636 8.65 -3.79 -20.69
CA LYS A 636 9.46 -2.66 -20.25
C LYS A 636 8.59 -1.48 -19.84
N SER A 637 8.90 -0.91 -18.69
CA SER A 637 8.36 0.37 -18.23
C SER A 637 8.77 1.49 -19.19
N LYS A 638 8.20 2.66 -19.03
CA LYS A 638 8.62 3.86 -19.76
C LYS A 638 10.08 4.23 -19.49
N GLY A 639 10.67 3.78 -18.38
CA GLY A 639 12.09 3.90 -18.08
C GLY A 639 12.99 2.89 -18.80
N GLY A 640 12.43 2.01 -19.65
CA GLY A 640 13.18 1.03 -20.46
C GLY A 640 13.56 -0.27 -19.72
N LEU A 641 13.22 -0.40 -18.43
CA LEU A 641 13.48 -1.58 -17.61
C LEU A 641 12.24 -2.50 -17.57
N PRO A 642 12.39 -3.83 -17.55
CA PRO A 642 11.27 -4.74 -17.33
C PRO A 642 10.53 -4.44 -16.01
N ASN A 643 9.21 -4.50 -16.02
CA ASN A 643 8.41 -4.14 -14.85
C ASN A 643 8.71 -5.01 -13.62
N VAL A 644 9.16 -6.25 -13.81
CA VAL A 644 9.59 -7.11 -12.70
C VAL A 644 10.73 -6.49 -11.88
N GLN A 645 11.49 -5.57 -12.45
CA GLN A 645 12.58 -4.85 -11.77
C GLN A 645 12.10 -3.67 -10.91
N ALA A 646 10.79 -3.38 -10.88
CA ALA A 646 10.26 -2.35 -9.97
C ALA A 646 10.57 -2.69 -8.51
N GLY A 647 10.68 -3.97 -8.18
CA GLY A 647 11.05 -4.46 -6.85
C GLY A 647 10.25 -5.69 -6.40
N PRO A 648 10.54 -6.24 -5.23
CA PRO A 648 9.77 -7.31 -4.62
C PRO A 648 8.38 -6.82 -4.17
N VAL A 649 7.42 -7.74 -4.03
CA VAL A 649 6.04 -7.42 -3.60
C VAL A 649 6.00 -6.69 -2.26
N THR A 650 6.97 -6.94 -1.39
CA THR A 650 7.08 -6.33 -0.06
C THR A 650 7.48 -4.86 -0.06
N LEU A 651 7.88 -4.28 -1.19
CA LEU A 651 8.04 -2.83 -1.30
C LEU A 651 6.70 -2.08 -1.34
N GLY A 652 5.58 -2.78 -1.59
CA GLY A 652 4.24 -2.21 -1.53
C GLY A 652 4.13 -0.91 -2.33
N ILE A 653 3.68 0.15 -1.68
CA ILE A 653 3.45 1.46 -2.33
C ILE A 653 4.69 2.06 -3.00
N ARG A 654 5.90 1.69 -2.55
CA ARG A 654 7.16 2.17 -3.12
C ARG A 654 7.41 1.65 -4.54
N LEU A 655 6.71 0.60 -4.94
CA LEU A 655 6.73 0.07 -6.31
C LEU A 655 6.24 1.08 -7.35
N ALA A 656 5.30 1.97 -6.96
CA ALA A 656 4.87 3.08 -7.81
C ALA A 656 5.87 4.24 -7.71
N SER A 657 6.70 4.39 -8.73
CA SER A 657 7.79 5.37 -8.78
C SER A 657 7.85 6.09 -10.14
N SER A 658 8.72 7.09 -10.24
CA SER A 658 8.96 7.77 -11.53
C SER A 658 9.48 6.82 -12.61
N LYS A 659 10.20 5.77 -12.24
CA LYS A 659 10.70 4.73 -13.15
C LYS A 659 9.66 3.68 -13.51
N PHE A 660 8.76 3.39 -12.58
CA PHE A 660 7.69 2.40 -12.71
C PHE A 660 6.35 2.97 -12.26
N PRO A 661 5.71 3.84 -13.04
CA PRO A 661 4.43 4.45 -12.66
C PRO A 661 3.31 3.46 -12.31
N ALA A 662 3.26 2.32 -12.98
CA ALA A 662 2.31 1.23 -12.76
C ALA A 662 2.94 0.04 -11.98
N GLY A 663 4.08 0.27 -11.32
CA GLY A 663 4.82 -0.80 -10.65
C GLY A 663 4.03 -1.45 -9.52
N TYR A 664 3.28 -0.66 -8.77
CA TYR A 664 2.44 -1.18 -7.69
C TYR A 664 1.39 -2.18 -8.21
N GLU A 665 0.63 -1.79 -9.23
CA GLU A 665 -0.42 -2.63 -9.79
C GLU A 665 0.16 -3.92 -10.41
N ILE A 666 1.23 -3.78 -11.19
CA ILE A 666 1.83 -4.91 -11.91
C ILE A 666 2.46 -5.92 -10.93
N ILE A 667 3.17 -5.44 -9.94
CA ILE A 667 3.88 -6.33 -9.00
C ILE A 667 2.91 -6.88 -7.95
N THR A 668 2.09 -6.06 -7.33
CA THR A 668 1.17 -6.49 -6.26
C THR A 668 0.15 -7.49 -6.79
N TYR A 669 -0.52 -7.17 -7.90
CA TYR A 669 -1.53 -8.07 -8.49
C TYR A 669 -0.89 -9.16 -9.35
N GLY A 670 0.01 -8.79 -10.27
CA GLY A 670 0.59 -9.75 -11.20
C GLY A 670 1.52 -10.75 -10.52
N ARG A 671 2.62 -10.27 -9.92
CA ARG A 671 3.58 -11.15 -9.22
C ARG A 671 2.95 -11.79 -7.98
N GLY A 672 2.18 -11.03 -7.19
CA GLY A 672 1.51 -11.56 -5.99
C GLY A 672 0.60 -12.75 -6.32
N THR A 673 -0.19 -12.66 -7.38
CA THR A 673 -1.04 -13.78 -7.87
C THR A 673 -0.20 -14.99 -8.25
N TRP A 674 0.93 -14.78 -8.95
CA TRP A 674 1.85 -15.87 -9.30
C TRP A 674 2.48 -16.54 -8.07
N LEU A 675 2.78 -15.79 -7.00
CA LEU A 675 3.28 -16.36 -5.75
C LEU A 675 2.22 -17.29 -5.10
N MET A 676 0.95 -16.89 -5.13
CA MET A 676 -0.14 -17.77 -4.67
C MET A 676 -0.31 -19.01 -5.56
N GLN A 677 -0.20 -18.86 -6.88
CA GLN A 677 -0.21 -19.96 -7.84
C GLN A 677 0.92 -20.96 -7.56
N MET A 678 2.14 -20.47 -7.33
CA MET A 678 3.30 -21.29 -6.99
C MET A 678 3.07 -22.04 -5.68
N LEU A 679 2.61 -21.36 -4.64
CA LEU A 679 2.37 -21.94 -3.33
C LEU A 679 1.27 -23.04 -3.42
N ARG A 680 0.14 -22.73 -4.03
CA ARG A 680 -0.94 -23.72 -4.24
C ARG A 680 -0.46 -24.93 -5.05
N GLY A 681 0.30 -24.69 -6.14
CA GLY A 681 0.87 -25.75 -6.97
C GLY A 681 1.80 -26.69 -6.19
N MET A 682 2.62 -26.15 -5.30
CA MET A 682 3.47 -26.95 -4.41
C MET A 682 2.64 -27.82 -3.45
N PHE A 683 1.64 -27.27 -2.79
CA PHE A 683 0.76 -28.04 -1.89
C PHE A 683 -0.06 -29.10 -2.63
N ARG A 684 -0.60 -28.75 -3.81
CA ARG A 684 -1.34 -29.70 -4.65
C ARG A 684 -0.46 -30.88 -5.06
N ASP A 685 0.76 -30.62 -5.53
CA ASP A 685 1.70 -31.68 -5.92
C ASP A 685 2.13 -32.54 -4.71
N ALA A 686 2.32 -31.92 -3.54
CA ALA A 686 2.64 -32.66 -2.31
C ALA A 686 1.49 -33.56 -1.80
N SER A 687 0.25 -33.29 -2.21
CA SER A 687 -0.95 -34.08 -1.87
C SER A 687 -1.20 -35.25 -2.84
N ARG A 688 -0.40 -35.43 -3.89
CA ARG A 688 -0.53 -36.50 -4.87
C ARG A 688 -0.24 -37.87 -4.24
N THR A 689 -1.13 -38.81 -4.54
CA THR A 689 -0.99 -40.22 -4.13
C THR A 689 -1.36 -41.14 -5.30
N ALA A 690 -1.17 -42.47 -5.16
CA ALA A 690 -1.61 -43.40 -6.17
C ALA A 690 -3.12 -43.35 -6.45
N ASP A 691 -3.90 -43.06 -5.39
CA ASP A 691 -5.36 -42.95 -5.46
C ASP A 691 -5.84 -41.56 -5.87
N ASN A 692 -4.97 -40.57 -5.78
CA ASN A 692 -5.24 -39.17 -6.16
C ASN A 692 -4.07 -38.60 -6.98
N PRO A 693 -3.89 -38.98 -8.22
CA PRO A 693 -2.74 -38.63 -9.05
C PRO A 693 -2.71 -37.14 -9.44
N ASP A 694 -3.83 -36.45 -9.36
CA ASP A 694 -3.94 -35.01 -9.68
C ASP A 694 -3.69 -34.10 -8.48
N GLY A 695 -3.63 -34.68 -7.25
CA GLY A 695 -3.56 -33.94 -6.02
C GLY A 695 -4.87 -33.19 -5.71
N ASN A 696 -4.86 -32.40 -4.63
CA ASN A 696 -6.00 -31.57 -4.22
C ASN A 696 -5.53 -30.29 -3.51
N ASP A 697 -6.46 -29.38 -3.30
CA ASP A 697 -6.19 -28.07 -2.68
C ASP A 697 -6.53 -28.03 -1.18
N GLN A 698 -6.81 -29.16 -0.56
CA GLN A 698 -7.32 -29.20 0.83
C GLN A 698 -6.40 -28.49 1.83
N VAL A 699 -5.09 -28.75 1.75
CA VAL A 699 -4.11 -28.13 2.66
C VAL A 699 -4.04 -26.62 2.42
N PHE A 700 -4.00 -26.19 1.17
CA PHE A 700 -3.94 -24.78 0.82
C PHE A 700 -5.21 -24.01 1.26
N LEU A 701 -6.40 -24.56 1.01
CA LEU A 701 -7.66 -23.96 1.43
C LEU A 701 -7.83 -23.96 2.96
N ALA A 702 -7.38 -25.03 3.64
CA ALA A 702 -7.37 -25.07 5.09
C ALA A 702 -6.45 -23.99 5.68
N LEU A 703 -5.24 -23.82 5.11
CA LEU A 703 -4.32 -22.75 5.50
C LEU A 703 -4.98 -21.37 5.41
N LEU A 704 -5.60 -21.02 4.28
CA LEU A 704 -6.25 -19.71 4.12
C LEU A 704 -7.43 -19.53 5.10
N ARG A 705 -8.22 -20.57 5.33
CA ARG A 705 -9.30 -20.56 6.33
C ARG A 705 -8.77 -20.35 7.76
N ASP A 706 -7.68 -21.01 8.11
CA ASP A 706 -7.06 -20.90 9.43
C ASP A 706 -6.46 -19.51 9.64
N ILE A 707 -5.83 -18.93 8.61
CA ILE A 707 -5.37 -17.54 8.61
C ILE A 707 -6.53 -16.59 8.85
N TYR A 708 -7.62 -16.70 8.08
CA TYR A 708 -8.81 -15.88 8.29
C TYR A 708 -9.33 -16.01 9.73
N THR A 709 -9.49 -17.23 10.21
CA THR A 709 -10.04 -17.48 11.56
C THR A 709 -9.16 -16.90 12.67
N ARG A 710 -7.84 -16.97 12.53
CA ARG A 710 -6.87 -16.53 13.53
C ARG A 710 -6.68 -15.02 13.56
N TYR A 711 -6.71 -14.41 12.36
CA TYR A 711 -6.43 -12.98 12.17
C TYR A 711 -7.68 -12.12 11.94
N LYS A 712 -8.88 -12.69 12.01
CA LYS A 712 -10.12 -11.90 11.94
C LYS A 712 -10.13 -10.79 13.01
N GLY A 713 -10.35 -9.55 12.58
CA GLY A 713 -10.29 -8.35 13.43
C GLY A 713 -8.87 -7.93 13.84
N LYS A 714 -7.84 -8.46 13.16
CA LYS A 714 -6.43 -8.20 13.46
C LYS A 714 -5.65 -7.90 12.18
N GLU A 715 -4.44 -7.42 12.39
CA GLU A 715 -3.43 -7.25 11.35
C GLU A 715 -2.60 -8.54 11.20
N ILE A 716 -2.14 -8.81 9.97
CA ILE A 716 -1.22 -9.90 9.63
C ILE A 716 0.09 -9.32 9.09
N THR A 717 1.22 -9.92 9.49
CA THR A 717 2.55 -9.61 8.96
C THR A 717 3.01 -10.68 7.95
N ASN A 718 4.03 -10.36 7.13
CA ASN A 718 4.70 -11.35 6.28
C ASN A 718 5.29 -12.51 7.10
N ALA A 719 5.84 -12.21 8.28
CA ALA A 719 6.36 -13.24 9.19
C ALA A 719 5.26 -14.13 9.77
N ASP A 720 4.08 -13.56 10.05
CA ASP A 720 2.91 -14.34 10.47
C ASP A 720 2.47 -15.28 9.35
N PHE A 721 2.36 -14.78 8.13
CA PHE A 721 1.97 -15.58 6.98
C PHE A 721 2.97 -16.74 6.73
N GLN A 722 4.27 -16.45 6.75
CA GLN A 722 5.30 -17.47 6.61
C GLN A 722 5.18 -18.54 7.70
N ARG A 723 5.01 -18.14 8.96
CA ARG A 723 4.84 -19.07 10.10
C ARG A 723 3.63 -20.00 9.93
N GLU A 724 2.50 -19.47 9.44
CA GLU A 724 1.30 -20.27 9.17
C GLU A 724 1.55 -21.28 8.03
N VAL A 725 2.25 -20.87 6.98
CA VAL A 725 2.62 -21.74 5.86
C VAL A 725 3.60 -22.84 6.33
N ASP A 726 4.65 -22.47 7.07
CA ASP A 726 5.66 -23.41 7.58
C ASP A 726 5.04 -24.47 8.50
N ALA A 727 4.05 -24.08 9.31
CA ALA A 727 3.36 -25.00 10.23
C ALA A 727 2.65 -26.15 9.50
N VAL A 728 2.18 -25.95 8.28
CA VAL A 728 1.45 -26.95 7.49
C VAL A 728 2.27 -27.53 6.33
N LEU A 729 3.57 -27.17 6.25
CA LEU A 729 4.44 -27.53 5.12
C LEU A 729 4.70 -29.04 5.06
N PRO A 730 4.26 -29.75 3.98
CA PRO A 730 4.51 -31.16 3.82
C PRO A 730 6.01 -31.49 3.72
N LYS A 731 6.39 -32.66 4.24
CA LYS A 731 7.81 -33.07 4.23
C LYS A 731 8.44 -33.14 2.83
N SER A 732 7.65 -33.42 1.81
CA SER A 732 8.10 -33.43 0.40
C SER A 732 8.51 -32.07 -0.14
N LEU A 733 8.15 -30.98 0.57
CA LEU A 733 8.52 -29.61 0.24
C LEU A 733 9.62 -29.04 1.15
N TRP A 734 10.19 -29.84 2.06
CA TRP A 734 11.28 -29.42 2.90
C TRP A 734 12.56 -29.31 2.06
N PHE A 735 13.14 -28.13 2.04
CA PHE A 735 14.45 -27.89 1.45
C PHE A 735 15.52 -28.06 2.53
N GLU A 736 16.64 -28.75 2.23
CA GLU A 736 17.72 -29.07 3.18
C GLU A 736 17.23 -29.71 4.50
N ASN A 737 16.17 -30.51 4.45
CA ASN A 737 15.52 -31.14 5.60
C ASN A 737 14.97 -30.15 6.65
N ARG A 738 14.71 -28.90 6.28
CA ARG A 738 14.11 -27.88 7.13
C ARG A 738 12.63 -27.68 6.79
N GLN A 739 11.77 -27.68 7.82
CA GLN A 739 10.35 -27.34 7.69
C GLN A 739 10.21 -25.81 7.62
N SER A 740 10.67 -25.23 6.52
CA SER A 740 10.63 -23.79 6.30
C SER A 740 10.60 -23.47 4.81
N LEU A 741 9.85 -22.43 4.45
CA LEU A 741 9.86 -21.81 3.13
C LEU A 741 10.78 -20.56 3.08
N ASP A 742 11.80 -20.46 3.93
CA ASP A 742 12.75 -19.35 3.90
C ASP A 742 13.24 -19.06 2.47
N TRP A 743 13.60 -20.12 1.72
CA TRP A 743 14.06 -20.00 0.33
C TRP A 743 13.02 -19.35 -0.59
N PHE A 744 11.72 -19.62 -0.36
CA PHE A 744 10.63 -19.03 -1.14
C PHE A 744 10.43 -17.57 -0.77
N PHE A 745 10.45 -17.25 0.52
CA PHE A 745 10.31 -15.87 0.97
C PHE A 745 11.53 -15.03 0.58
N ASP A 746 12.74 -15.52 0.79
CA ASP A 746 13.98 -14.79 0.45
C ASP A 746 14.13 -14.55 -1.06
N GLY A 747 13.87 -15.56 -1.88
CA GLY A 747 14.08 -15.49 -3.33
C GLY A 747 12.90 -14.96 -4.13
N TRP A 748 11.68 -15.30 -3.72
CA TRP A 748 10.48 -15.02 -4.51
C TRP A 748 9.63 -13.88 -3.95
N VAL A 749 9.39 -13.83 -2.63
CA VAL A 749 8.59 -12.79 -1.99
C VAL A 749 9.41 -11.50 -1.84
N ASN A 750 10.65 -11.61 -1.31
CA ASN A 750 11.56 -10.48 -1.10
C ASN A 750 12.52 -10.24 -2.28
N GLY A 751 12.35 -10.97 -3.37
CA GLY A 751 13.17 -10.88 -4.57
C GLY A 751 12.37 -10.53 -5.82
N THR A 752 13.11 -10.28 -6.90
CA THR A 752 12.57 -9.95 -8.23
C THR A 752 12.84 -11.07 -9.24
N ALA A 753 13.05 -12.29 -8.75
CA ALA A 753 13.41 -13.44 -9.59
C ALA A 753 12.38 -13.68 -10.72
N PHE A 754 12.87 -13.90 -11.93
CA PHE A 754 12.08 -14.16 -13.12
C PHE A 754 12.90 -15.05 -14.08
N PRO A 755 13.21 -16.30 -13.66
CA PRO A 755 14.15 -17.17 -14.35
C PRO A 755 13.58 -17.76 -15.64
N GLN A 756 14.47 -18.23 -16.50
CA GLN A 756 14.17 -19.20 -17.54
C GLN A 756 14.56 -20.59 -17.07
N LEU A 757 13.71 -21.58 -17.33
CA LEU A 757 13.97 -22.97 -16.98
C LEU A 757 14.11 -23.82 -18.23
N ASP A 758 15.16 -24.68 -18.27
CA ASP A 758 15.41 -25.62 -19.36
C ASP A 758 15.86 -27.00 -18.82
N LEU A 759 15.67 -28.05 -19.61
CA LEU A 759 16.11 -29.40 -19.30
C LEU A 759 17.10 -29.92 -20.31
N GLN A 760 18.23 -30.40 -19.83
CA GLN A 760 19.29 -31.00 -20.65
C GLN A 760 19.65 -32.39 -20.16
N ASP A 761 20.32 -33.13 -21.02
CA ASP A 761 20.96 -34.46 -20.75
C ASP A 761 20.00 -35.50 -20.17
N ALA A 762 18.71 -35.50 -20.58
CA ALA A 762 17.76 -36.49 -20.11
C ALA A 762 18.17 -37.93 -20.48
N ARG A 763 18.35 -38.78 -19.47
CA ARG A 763 18.74 -40.20 -19.61
C ARG A 763 17.74 -41.07 -18.87
N PHE A 764 17.20 -42.04 -19.57
CA PHE A 764 16.24 -43.01 -19.03
C PHE A 764 16.99 -44.34 -18.74
N SER A 765 16.83 -44.87 -17.52
CA SER A 765 17.49 -46.13 -17.11
C SER A 765 16.47 -47.13 -16.55
N THR A 766 16.63 -48.37 -16.93
CA THR A 766 15.85 -49.52 -16.39
C THR A 766 16.78 -50.54 -15.67
N ARG A 767 18.04 -50.18 -15.44
CA ARG A 767 19.11 -51.15 -15.02
C ARG A 767 19.03 -51.60 -13.57
N THR A 768 18.32 -50.95 -12.69
CA THR A 768 18.35 -51.16 -11.22
C THR A 768 16.99 -51.59 -10.62
N GLY A 769 16.15 -52.27 -11.41
CA GLY A 769 14.83 -52.79 -10.93
C GLY A 769 13.70 -51.75 -10.99
N GLU A 770 13.88 -50.51 -10.57
CA GLU A 770 12.88 -49.44 -10.74
C GLU A 770 13.33 -48.49 -11.85
N PRO A 771 12.47 -48.20 -12.85
CA PRO A 771 12.83 -47.29 -13.91
C PRO A 771 13.01 -45.85 -13.37
N THR A 772 14.09 -45.19 -13.80
CA THR A 772 14.42 -43.83 -13.39
C THR A 772 14.77 -42.95 -14.60
N VAL A 773 14.63 -41.64 -14.42
CA VAL A 773 15.14 -40.61 -15.32
C VAL A 773 16.08 -39.70 -14.57
N SER A 774 17.23 -39.42 -15.18
CA SER A 774 18.23 -38.43 -14.72
C SER A 774 18.31 -37.31 -15.75
N ALA A 775 18.37 -36.08 -15.32
CA ALA A 775 18.54 -34.90 -16.19
C ALA A 775 19.24 -33.76 -15.44
N THR A 776 19.60 -32.75 -16.17
CA THR A 776 20.08 -31.47 -15.61
C THR A 776 19.02 -30.40 -15.84
N LEU A 777 18.55 -29.80 -14.76
CA LEU A 777 17.67 -28.64 -14.77
C LEU A 777 18.53 -27.39 -14.76
N LEU A 778 18.33 -26.53 -15.75
CA LEU A 778 18.98 -25.22 -15.85
C LEU A 778 18.00 -24.15 -15.34
N GLN A 779 18.54 -23.21 -14.56
CA GLN A 779 17.86 -22.02 -14.08
C GLN A 779 18.65 -20.79 -14.52
N LEU A 780 18.26 -20.21 -15.64
CA LEU A 780 18.96 -19.11 -16.28
C LEU A 780 18.36 -17.75 -15.87
N ASP A 781 19.15 -16.68 -16.01
CA ASP A 781 18.71 -15.30 -15.70
C ASP A 781 18.17 -15.14 -14.26
N ALA A 782 18.76 -15.87 -13.32
CA ALA A 782 18.36 -15.88 -11.92
C ALA A 782 19.53 -15.53 -11.00
N PRO A 783 19.27 -14.98 -9.79
CA PRO A 783 20.27 -14.88 -8.75
C PRO A 783 20.87 -16.24 -8.39
N GLU A 784 22.17 -16.28 -8.07
CA GLU A 784 22.87 -17.54 -7.75
C GLU A 784 22.30 -18.28 -6.54
N ASP A 785 21.71 -17.55 -5.60
CA ASP A 785 21.08 -18.04 -4.38
C ASP A 785 19.58 -18.33 -4.53
N LEU A 786 19.03 -18.19 -5.74
CA LEU A 786 17.63 -18.50 -5.98
C LEU A 786 17.37 -20.01 -5.90
N VAL A 787 16.44 -20.40 -5.06
CA VAL A 787 15.88 -21.75 -5.03
C VAL A 787 14.48 -21.74 -5.64
N THR A 788 14.24 -22.68 -6.56
CA THR A 788 12.94 -22.86 -7.22
C THR A 788 12.47 -24.30 -7.11
N SER A 789 11.29 -24.55 -6.59
CA SER A 789 10.68 -25.87 -6.61
C SER A 789 9.96 -26.10 -7.94
N VAL A 790 10.53 -26.95 -8.79
CA VAL A 790 10.10 -27.15 -10.18
C VAL A 790 9.44 -28.50 -10.36
N PRO A 791 8.19 -28.60 -10.82
CA PRO A 791 7.52 -29.87 -11.09
C PRO A 791 7.99 -30.46 -12.42
N ILE A 792 8.39 -31.74 -12.39
CA ILE A 792 8.86 -32.50 -13.55
C ILE A 792 7.80 -33.53 -13.96
N TYR A 793 7.51 -33.59 -15.22
CA TYR A 793 6.55 -34.51 -15.83
C TYR A 793 7.21 -35.39 -16.89
N GLY A 794 6.80 -36.64 -16.94
CA GLY A 794 7.11 -37.57 -18.02
C GLY A 794 5.98 -37.55 -19.06
N ILE A 795 6.34 -37.61 -20.35
CA ILE A 795 5.37 -37.68 -21.44
C ILE A 795 5.20 -39.10 -21.87
N VAL A 796 3.96 -39.60 -21.82
CA VAL A 796 3.55 -40.94 -22.26
C VAL A 796 2.40 -40.82 -23.27
N GLY A 797 2.72 -40.89 -24.56
CA GLY A 797 1.80 -40.50 -25.60
C GLY A 797 1.45 -39.00 -25.45
N ASP A 798 0.16 -38.70 -25.30
CA ASP A 798 -0.33 -37.34 -25.07
C ASP A 798 -0.54 -37.02 -23.57
N ARG A 799 -0.30 -37.99 -22.69
CA ARG A 799 -0.51 -37.80 -21.26
C ARG A 799 0.77 -37.29 -20.57
N LYS A 800 0.59 -36.38 -19.66
CA LYS A 800 1.62 -35.84 -18.76
C LYS A 800 1.49 -36.59 -17.42
N VAL A 801 2.55 -37.29 -17.03
CA VAL A 801 2.62 -38.04 -15.77
C VAL A 801 3.54 -37.32 -14.83
N TYR A 802 3.06 -36.92 -13.67
CA TYR A 802 3.86 -36.27 -12.63
C TYR A 802 4.95 -37.22 -12.10
N LEU A 803 6.21 -36.80 -12.10
CA LEU A 803 7.34 -37.57 -11.61
C LEU A 803 7.85 -37.10 -10.25
N GLY A 804 7.70 -35.83 -9.94
CA GLY A 804 8.16 -35.23 -8.69
C GLY A 804 8.50 -33.77 -8.85
N ARG A 805 8.91 -33.12 -7.77
CA ARG A 805 9.48 -31.77 -7.77
C ARG A 805 10.98 -31.82 -7.56
N VAL A 806 11.71 -30.97 -8.24
CA VAL A 806 13.14 -30.75 -8.09
C VAL A 806 13.37 -29.33 -7.56
N PHE A 807 14.16 -29.20 -6.53
CA PHE A 807 14.64 -27.90 -6.09
C PHE A 807 15.83 -27.49 -6.97
N ALA A 808 15.61 -26.54 -7.86
CA ALA A 808 16.66 -25.89 -8.63
C ALA A 808 17.39 -24.91 -7.72
N GLU A 809 18.69 -25.11 -7.52
CA GLU A 809 19.59 -24.26 -6.77
C GLU A 809 20.74 -23.83 -7.68
N GLY A 810 21.02 -22.53 -7.75
CA GLY A 810 21.99 -22.00 -8.68
C GLY A 810 21.60 -22.20 -10.15
N GLN A 811 22.59 -22.22 -11.06
CA GLN A 811 22.36 -22.29 -12.50
C GLN A 811 22.08 -23.70 -13.01
N GLU A 812 22.63 -24.74 -12.36
CA GLU A 812 22.54 -26.15 -12.80
C GLU A 812 22.21 -27.07 -11.61
N THR A 813 21.14 -27.82 -11.73
CA THR A 813 20.78 -28.85 -10.75
C THR A 813 20.62 -30.21 -11.43
N ARG A 814 21.43 -31.19 -11.04
CA ARG A 814 21.30 -32.57 -11.51
C ARG A 814 20.36 -33.33 -10.62
N PHE A 815 19.43 -34.06 -11.21
CA PHE A 815 18.44 -34.83 -10.48
C PHE A 815 18.22 -36.22 -11.06
N THR A 816 17.66 -37.09 -10.23
CA THR A 816 17.17 -38.42 -10.65
C THR A 816 15.84 -38.65 -9.99
N LEU A 817 14.82 -38.99 -10.80
CA LEU A 817 13.47 -39.27 -10.34
C LEU A 817 13.02 -40.66 -10.77
N PRO A 818 12.19 -41.36 -9.98
CA PRO A 818 11.45 -42.51 -10.45
C PRO A 818 10.59 -42.12 -11.67
N ALA A 819 10.59 -42.97 -12.71
CA ALA A 819 9.82 -42.69 -13.90
C ALA A 819 9.28 -43.97 -14.49
N PRO A 820 8.00 -44.06 -14.93
CA PRO A 820 7.47 -45.23 -15.64
C PRO A 820 8.34 -45.58 -16.87
N ALA A 821 8.54 -46.86 -17.15
CA ALA A 821 9.41 -47.33 -18.24
C ALA A 821 8.99 -46.87 -19.64
N ASN A 822 7.74 -46.47 -19.81
CA ASN A 822 7.17 -45.94 -21.05
C ASN A 822 7.36 -44.41 -21.24
N VAL A 823 7.93 -43.70 -20.24
CA VAL A 823 8.33 -42.27 -20.37
C VAL A 823 9.55 -42.19 -21.26
N LYS A 824 9.49 -41.34 -22.29
CA LYS A 824 10.57 -41.09 -23.24
C LYS A 824 10.96 -39.63 -23.39
N ARG A 825 10.18 -38.74 -22.87
CA ARG A 825 10.42 -37.28 -22.85
C ARG A 825 10.04 -36.71 -21.51
N LEU A 826 10.71 -35.65 -21.11
CA LEU A 826 10.36 -34.84 -19.94
C LEU A 826 9.71 -33.52 -20.38
N SER A 827 8.97 -32.95 -19.48
CA SER A 827 8.42 -31.60 -19.59
C SER A 827 8.54 -30.91 -18.24
N ILE A 828 9.00 -29.68 -18.25
CA ILE A 828 8.98 -28.79 -17.09
C ILE A 828 7.60 -28.15 -17.00
N ASP A 829 7.04 -28.14 -15.84
CA ASP A 829 5.87 -27.34 -15.45
C ASP A 829 4.82 -27.13 -16.56
N PRO A 830 4.29 -28.19 -17.18
CA PRO A 830 3.37 -28.05 -18.29
C PRO A 830 2.02 -27.44 -17.95
N TYR A 831 1.78 -27.14 -16.68
CA TYR A 831 0.57 -26.52 -16.16
C TYR A 831 0.80 -25.10 -15.66
N GLN A 832 1.99 -24.56 -15.86
CA GLN A 832 2.35 -23.18 -15.50
C GLN A 832 2.08 -22.89 -14.03
N THR A 833 2.71 -23.66 -13.15
CA THR A 833 2.64 -23.46 -11.69
C THR A 833 3.85 -22.72 -11.13
N VAL A 834 4.85 -22.40 -11.97
CA VAL A 834 6.07 -21.67 -11.61
C VAL A 834 6.16 -20.41 -12.46
N LEU A 835 6.43 -19.28 -11.81
CA LEU A 835 6.65 -18.02 -12.50
C LEU A 835 7.99 -18.04 -13.23
N THR A 836 7.96 -18.00 -14.55
CA THR A 836 9.14 -17.97 -15.42
C THR A 836 9.03 -16.85 -16.44
N ALA A 837 10.14 -16.36 -16.95
CA ALA A 837 10.15 -15.44 -18.08
C ALA A 837 9.44 -16.07 -19.30
N PRO A 838 8.71 -15.25 -20.11
CA PRO A 838 7.97 -15.74 -21.28
C PRO A 838 8.88 -16.29 -22.38
#